data_3d14b9297b00fcd0324606af8e66c8bc
#
_entry.id   3d14b9297b00fcd0324606af8e66c8bc
#
_cell.length_a   1.000
_cell.length_b   1.000
_cell.length_c   1.000
_cell.angle_alpha   90.00
_cell.angle_beta   90.00
_cell.angle_gamma   90.00
#
_symmetry.space_group_name_H-M   'P 1'
#
loop_
_entity.id
_entity.type
_entity.pdbx_description
1 polymer ?
#
loop_
_entity_poly.entity_id
_entity_poly.type
_entity_poly.pdbx_seq_one_letter_code
_entity_poly.pdbx_strand_id
1 'polypeptide(L)'
;MKQNKMNRTKLTLCALAFVGATLNLSSCMDTKNRNPFFSEYKTPHATAPFNKIKIEHYEPALMEGIKQHEAEVNAIINNPEVPTFENTIVALDYAGTMLDRVTTVFFNLNSAETSDEMQALAQKLSPVLTEHSNNISLNEKLFARVKAVYDYADRSTLSTEQQRLLQKTYDSFARNGANLNESDKALYRELTTELSKTTLAFSQNMLKATNSYALNVTDIARLKGLPESVLEAAAQTAKEKGQEGWTFTLHAPSYGPLMMYCEDRELRRELYMAFNSQNVQDNENNNEEYVKDIVNLRLAIAQLLGYESHADYILENRMAENAANVNQLLDQLLTAYLPAAKDEVKAVQEMAVTTEGESFELMPWDWSFYSEKLRSAKYSLNDEMVRPYFKLENVTNGVFGLATRLYGITFVENKKIPVYHPDVKAYEVLDKDGSFLAVIYTDFFPRAGKRSGAWMTNYKEQYKKDGVDSRPHVSITMNFTKPTESKPALLTLDEVETFLHEFGHALHGIFAATTYPSMGGTNVYRDFVELPSQIMENFLPKKEFLATFAYHYETGELIPDELVERIVRAQNYNVAYACIRQLSFGLLDMAWYSRTSSFDGDVKAYEQEAWAPAQLLPIVEGTNMTTRFGHIMSGGYSAGYYSYKWSEMLDADAFALFDEKGIYNQAVATAFRRNILEKGSSEHPKVLYRRFRGQDATIDAMMQRDGIVK
;
A
#
# COMPACT_ATOMS: atom_id res chain seq x y z
N MET A 1 11.07 75.92 -35.76
CA MET A 1 11.89 74.73 -35.46
C MET A 1 11.77 74.34 -33.96
N LYS A 2 10.58 74.15 -33.42
CA LYS A 2 10.39 73.70 -32.01
C LYS A 2 9.19 72.76 -31.82
N GLN A 3 8.68 72.15 -32.87
CA GLN A 3 7.47 71.28 -32.77
C GLN A 3 7.72 69.79 -33.11
N ASN A 4 8.95 69.40 -33.52
CA ASN A 4 9.23 68.03 -33.97
C ASN A 4 10.07 67.14 -33.00
N LYS A 5 10.35 67.62 -31.75
CA LYS A 5 11.06 66.80 -30.75
C LYS A 5 10.18 66.14 -29.71
N MET A 6 8.90 66.52 -29.58
CA MET A 6 8.00 66.00 -28.53
C MET A 6 7.29 64.72 -28.94
N ASN A 7 7.15 64.42 -30.22
CA ASN A 7 6.45 63.22 -30.69
C ASN A 7 7.33 61.95 -30.79
N ARG A 8 8.67 62.07 -30.78
CA ARG A 8 9.56 60.89 -30.80
C ARG A 8 9.70 60.21 -29.44
N THR A 9 9.67 60.99 -28.35
CA THR A 9 9.81 60.44 -26.98
C THR A 9 8.57 59.72 -26.51
N LYS A 10 7.37 60.19 -26.95
CA LYS A 10 6.10 59.49 -26.61
C LYS A 10 5.90 58.16 -27.39
N LEU A 11 6.38 58.07 -28.64
CA LEU A 11 6.36 56.84 -29.42
C LEU A 11 7.34 55.78 -28.88
N THR A 12 8.48 56.23 -28.35
CA THR A 12 9.48 55.30 -27.79
C THR A 12 9.02 54.72 -26.42
N LEU A 13 8.32 55.48 -25.61
CA LEU A 13 7.75 54.95 -24.35
C LEU A 13 6.54 53.98 -24.57
N CYS A 14 5.72 54.25 -25.59
CA CYS A 14 4.63 53.31 -25.94
C CYS A 14 5.19 51.99 -26.55
N ALA A 15 6.27 52.07 -27.33
CA ALA A 15 6.90 50.89 -27.89
C ALA A 15 7.60 50.02 -26.81
N LEU A 16 8.21 50.61 -25.78
CA LEU A 16 8.83 49.93 -24.65
C LEU A 16 7.78 49.29 -23.70
N ALA A 17 6.63 49.97 -23.51
CA ALA A 17 5.53 49.40 -22.72
C ALA A 17 4.85 48.19 -23.43
N PHE A 18 4.77 48.24 -24.78
CA PHE A 18 4.21 47.11 -25.56
C PHE A 18 5.19 45.92 -25.68
N VAL A 19 6.49 46.16 -25.74
CA VAL A 19 7.51 45.09 -25.72
C VAL A 19 7.63 44.48 -24.34
N GLY A 20 7.48 45.24 -23.24
CA GLY A 20 7.46 44.70 -21.87
C GLY A 20 6.22 43.88 -21.60
N ALA A 21 5.05 44.23 -22.12
CA ALA A 21 3.78 43.49 -21.98
C ALA A 21 3.80 42.20 -22.84
N THR A 22 4.38 42.23 -24.03
CA THR A 22 4.54 41.04 -24.88
C THR A 22 5.61 40.08 -24.37
N LEU A 23 6.67 40.53 -23.72
CA LEU A 23 7.65 39.66 -23.08
C LEU A 23 7.12 38.97 -21.84
N ASN A 24 6.28 39.63 -21.02
CA ASN A 24 5.63 38.99 -19.87
C ASN A 24 4.49 38.04 -20.30
N LEU A 25 3.77 38.33 -21.37
CA LEU A 25 2.78 37.40 -21.94
C LEU A 25 3.45 36.21 -22.63
N SER A 26 4.59 36.39 -23.29
CA SER A 26 5.38 35.29 -23.87
C SER A 26 6.00 34.40 -22.78
N SER A 27 6.45 34.94 -21.63
CA SER A 27 7.00 34.14 -20.54
C SER A 27 5.92 33.31 -19.82
N CYS A 28 4.71 33.86 -19.64
CA CYS A 28 3.57 33.11 -19.09
C CYS A 28 3.01 32.05 -20.06
N MET A 29 3.02 32.33 -21.38
CA MET A 29 2.65 31.32 -22.39
C MET A 29 3.72 30.23 -22.54
N ASP A 30 5.00 30.56 -22.40
CA ASP A 30 6.10 29.62 -22.57
C ASP A 30 6.19 28.64 -21.39
N THR A 31 5.86 29.05 -20.17
CA THR A 31 5.79 28.17 -18.99
C THR A 31 4.60 27.23 -19.03
N LYS A 32 3.42 27.65 -19.50
CA LYS A 32 2.27 26.75 -19.71
C LYS A 32 2.57 25.67 -20.76
N ASN A 33 3.26 26.02 -21.84
CA ASN A 33 3.64 25.07 -22.89
C ASN A 33 4.75 24.09 -22.50
N ARG A 34 5.45 24.31 -21.39
CA ARG A 34 6.55 23.44 -20.90
C ARG A 34 6.12 22.45 -19.83
N ASN A 35 4.99 22.68 -19.12
CA ASN A 35 4.53 21.78 -18.08
C ASN A 35 3.86 20.56 -18.71
N PRO A 36 4.39 19.32 -18.49
CA PRO A 36 3.88 18.11 -19.13
C PRO A 36 2.41 17.79 -18.79
N PHE A 37 1.94 18.24 -17.63
CA PHE A 37 0.56 17.97 -17.18
C PHE A 37 -0.52 18.72 -18.01
N PHE A 38 -0.17 19.81 -18.71
CA PHE A 38 -1.14 20.60 -19.48
C PHE A 38 -1.41 20.07 -20.88
N SER A 39 -0.83 18.94 -21.25
CA SER A 39 -1.05 18.32 -22.55
C SER A 39 -1.24 16.81 -22.39
N GLU A 40 -1.86 16.19 -23.41
CA GLU A 40 -1.88 14.75 -23.48
C GLU A 40 -0.46 14.18 -23.56
N TYR A 41 -0.24 13.08 -22.86
CA TYR A 41 1.06 12.43 -22.86
C TYR A 41 1.30 11.72 -24.20
N LYS A 42 2.43 12.04 -24.83
CA LYS A 42 2.87 11.45 -26.13
C LYS A 42 3.82 10.26 -25.96
N THR A 43 3.88 9.70 -24.78
CA THR A 43 4.62 8.50 -24.43
C THR A 43 3.88 7.25 -24.88
N PRO A 44 4.52 6.08 -24.99
CA PRO A 44 3.80 4.84 -25.25
C PRO A 44 2.63 4.66 -24.27
N HIS A 45 1.47 4.29 -24.80
CA HIS A 45 0.21 4.12 -24.04
C HIS A 45 -0.23 5.35 -23.22
N ALA A 46 0.27 6.55 -23.55
CA ALA A 46 0.03 7.78 -22.80
C ALA A 46 0.43 7.68 -21.30
N THR A 47 1.53 6.98 -21.01
CA THR A 47 2.11 6.88 -19.67
C THR A 47 2.68 8.23 -19.20
N ALA A 48 2.77 8.42 -17.89
CA ALA A 48 3.35 9.67 -17.33
C ALA A 48 4.79 9.89 -17.82
N PRO A 49 5.12 11.08 -18.35
CA PRO A 49 6.46 11.40 -18.83
C PRO A 49 7.40 11.75 -17.66
N PHE A 50 7.67 10.78 -16.78
CA PHE A 50 8.42 10.97 -15.54
C PHE A 50 9.76 11.70 -15.74
N ASN A 51 10.45 11.43 -16.84
CA ASN A 51 11.72 12.08 -17.19
C ASN A 51 11.60 13.57 -17.56
N LYS A 52 10.38 14.11 -17.67
CA LYS A 52 10.10 15.52 -17.96
C LYS A 52 9.39 16.23 -16.83
N ILE A 53 8.80 15.49 -15.89
CA ILE A 53 8.11 16.04 -14.74
C ILE A 53 9.15 16.51 -13.72
N LYS A 54 8.95 17.71 -13.17
CA LYS A 54 9.78 18.33 -12.14
C LYS A 54 8.89 18.84 -11.01
N ILE A 55 9.45 19.08 -9.84
CA ILE A 55 8.72 19.57 -8.66
C ILE A 55 7.96 20.87 -8.98
N GLU A 56 8.58 21.79 -9.70
CA GLU A 56 7.97 23.07 -10.12
C GLU A 56 6.72 22.95 -10.99
N HIS A 57 6.46 21.75 -11.55
CA HIS A 57 5.29 21.50 -12.40
C HIS A 57 4.03 21.13 -11.62
N TYR A 58 4.16 20.58 -10.39
CA TYR A 58 3.02 20.04 -9.65
C TYR A 58 2.03 21.11 -9.19
N GLU A 59 2.48 22.14 -8.48
CA GLU A 59 1.59 23.15 -7.92
C GLU A 59 0.76 23.86 -9.01
N PRO A 60 1.35 24.39 -10.10
CA PRO A 60 0.55 25.04 -11.15
C PRO A 60 -0.44 24.09 -11.84
N ALA A 61 -0.03 22.82 -12.04
CA ALA A 61 -0.89 21.82 -12.67
C ALA A 61 -2.04 21.40 -11.75
N LEU A 62 -1.78 21.26 -10.45
CA LEU A 62 -2.76 20.92 -9.46
C LEU A 62 -3.81 22.02 -9.30
N MET A 63 -3.37 23.29 -9.21
CA MET A 63 -4.28 24.42 -9.14
C MET A 63 -5.15 24.56 -10.40
N GLU A 64 -4.62 24.32 -11.59
CA GLU A 64 -5.40 24.28 -12.83
C GLU A 64 -6.36 23.07 -12.84
N GLY A 65 -5.91 21.90 -12.34
CA GLY A 65 -6.77 20.71 -12.19
C GLY A 65 -7.95 20.95 -11.26
N ILE A 66 -7.74 21.61 -10.13
CA ILE A 66 -8.82 22.05 -9.21
C ILE A 66 -9.82 22.96 -9.95
N LYS A 67 -9.31 23.98 -10.63
CA LYS A 67 -10.15 24.93 -11.38
C LYS A 67 -10.98 24.25 -12.47
N GLN A 68 -10.41 23.28 -13.20
CA GLN A 68 -11.14 22.53 -14.23
C GLN A 68 -12.20 21.64 -13.58
N HIS A 69 -11.87 20.93 -12.51
CA HIS A 69 -12.84 20.11 -11.77
C HIS A 69 -13.99 20.94 -11.21
N GLU A 70 -13.72 22.11 -10.63
CA GLU A 70 -14.78 23.04 -10.20
C GLU A 70 -15.69 23.49 -11.35
N ALA A 71 -15.12 23.73 -12.53
CA ALA A 71 -15.92 24.11 -13.71
C ALA A 71 -16.80 22.94 -14.18
N GLU A 72 -16.31 21.72 -14.18
CA GLU A 72 -17.05 20.49 -14.53
C GLU A 72 -18.18 20.24 -13.52
N VAL A 73 -17.89 20.32 -12.23
CA VAL A 73 -18.90 20.19 -11.16
C VAL A 73 -19.96 21.30 -11.25
N ASN A 74 -19.55 22.54 -11.51
CA ASN A 74 -20.49 23.64 -11.72
C ASN A 74 -21.37 23.47 -12.95
N ALA A 75 -20.87 22.83 -14.02
CA ALA A 75 -21.69 22.47 -15.18
C ALA A 75 -22.78 21.45 -14.83
N ILE A 76 -22.45 20.45 -13.98
CA ILE A 76 -23.43 19.51 -13.45
C ILE A 76 -24.48 20.22 -12.60
N ILE A 77 -24.06 21.07 -11.64
CA ILE A 77 -24.93 21.80 -10.72
C ILE A 77 -25.94 22.70 -11.49
N ASN A 78 -25.45 23.38 -12.51
CA ASN A 78 -26.22 24.37 -13.27
C ASN A 78 -26.94 23.80 -14.51
N ASN A 79 -26.88 22.48 -14.72
CA ASN A 79 -27.60 21.84 -15.81
C ASN A 79 -29.12 22.04 -15.62
N PRO A 80 -29.82 22.69 -16.59
CA PRO A 80 -31.24 22.99 -16.46
C PRO A 80 -32.13 21.74 -16.62
N GLU A 81 -31.60 20.65 -17.13
CA GLU A 81 -32.34 19.39 -17.29
C GLU A 81 -32.59 18.69 -15.96
N VAL A 82 -33.65 17.89 -15.93
CA VAL A 82 -33.95 17.02 -14.79
C VAL A 82 -32.70 16.10 -14.52
N PRO A 83 -32.29 15.94 -13.25
CA PRO A 83 -31.21 15.07 -12.91
C PRO A 83 -31.46 13.62 -13.37
N THR A 84 -30.51 13.07 -14.11
CA THR A 84 -30.53 11.69 -14.58
C THR A 84 -29.24 10.97 -14.18
N PHE A 85 -29.22 9.67 -14.29
CA PHE A 85 -28.01 8.90 -14.05
C PHE A 85 -26.83 9.42 -14.90
N GLU A 86 -27.06 9.68 -16.20
CA GLU A 86 -26.02 10.11 -17.13
C GLU A 86 -25.57 11.56 -16.86
N ASN A 87 -26.49 12.52 -16.73
CA ASN A 87 -26.12 13.93 -16.59
C ASN A 87 -25.69 14.35 -15.17
N THR A 88 -25.73 13.42 -14.23
CA THR A 88 -25.37 13.71 -12.83
C THR A 88 -24.35 12.68 -12.30
N ILE A 89 -24.67 11.39 -12.24
CA ILE A 89 -23.82 10.37 -11.64
C ILE A 89 -22.61 10.06 -12.53
N VAL A 90 -22.84 9.75 -13.80
CA VAL A 90 -21.78 9.48 -14.78
C VAL A 90 -20.92 10.72 -15.00
N ALA A 91 -21.55 11.90 -15.15
CA ALA A 91 -20.84 13.15 -15.33
C ALA A 91 -19.90 13.45 -14.15
N LEU A 92 -20.31 13.14 -12.91
CA LEU A 92 -19.52 13.32 -11.71
C LEU A 92 -18.36 12.32 -11.62
N ASP A 93 -18.58 11.05 -11.97
CA ASP A 93 -17.56 9.98 -11.92
C ASP A 93 -16.40 10.23 -12.92
N TYR A 94 -16.67 10.92 -14.02
CA TYR A 94 -15.66 11.32 -14.99
C TYR A 94 -15.09 12.73 -14.80
N ALA A 95 -15.62 13.52 -13.84
CA ALA A 95 -15.10 14.85 -13.54
C ALA A 95 -13.74 14.78 -12.84
N GLY A 96 -12.90 15.80 -13.02
CA GLY A 96 -11.61 15.91 -12.33
C GLY A 96 -10.44 15.16 -12.98
N THR A 97 -10.58 14.64 -14.17
CA THR A 97 -9.54 13.82 -14.84
C THR A 97 -8.15 14.47 -14.85
N MET A 98 -8.05 15.81 -14.99
CA MET A 98 -6.75 16.49 -14.93
C MET A 98 -6.21 16.50 -13.51
N LEU A 99 -7.04 16.77 -12.53
CA LEU A 99 -6.65 16.78 -11.11
C LEU A 99 -6.15 15.39 -10.69
N ASP A 100 -6.90 14.34 -11.01
CA ASP A 100 -6.53 12.95 -10.73
C ASP A 100 -5.19 12.58 -11.34
N ARG A 101 -4.95 12.97 -12.59
CA ARG A 101 -3.68 12.72 -13.27
C ARG A 101 -2.48 13.35 -12.55
N VAL A 102 -2.66 14.55 -12.00
CA VAL A 102 -1.58 15.27 -11.28
C VAL A 102 -1.39 14.70 -9.88
N THR A 103 -2.49 14.54 -9.13
CA THR A 103 -2.47 14.05 -7.73
C THR A 103 -1.95 12.62 -7.64
N THR A 104 -2.37 11.76 -8.55
CA THR A 104 -1.92 10.36 -8.60
C THR A 104 -0.41 10.28 -8.80
N VAL A 105 0.16 11.02 -9.76
CA VAL A 105 1.61 11.04 -9.97
C VAL A 105 2.32 11.64 -8.76
N PHE A 106 1.83 12.76 -8.23
CA PHE A 106 2.46 13.45 -7.11
C PHE A 106 2.54 12.61 -5.84
N PHE A 107 1.41 12.06 -5.37
CA PHE A 107 1.37 11.32 -4.11
C PHE A 107 2.01 9.93 -4.21
N ASN A 108 1.92 9.27 -5.36
CA ASN A 108 2.65 8.02 -5.57
C ASN A 108 4.17 8.26 -5.52
N LEU A 109 4.67 9.32 -6.15
CA LEU A 109 6.10 9.66 -6.07
C LEU A 109 6.49 10.21 -4.69
N ASN A 110 5.60 10.92 -3.99
CA ASN A 110 5.84 11.31 -2.59
C ASN A 110 6.02 10.11 -1.65
N SER A 111 5.56 8.93 -2.03
CA SER A 111 5.79 7.68 -1.29
C SER A 111 6.98 6.87 -1.82
N ALA A 112 7.25 6.89 -3.13
CA ALA A 112 8.23 6.05 -3.79
C ALA A 112 9.56 6.75 -4.09
N GLU A 113 9.57 8.09 -4.27
CA GLU A 113 10.74 8.88 -4.69
C GLU A 113 10.66 10.30 -4.13
N THR A 114 10.49 10.43 -2.80
CA THR A 114 10.32 11.75 -2.17
C THR A 114 11.66 12.48 -1.96
N SER A 115 11.54 13.78 -1.72
CA SER A 115 12.61 14.67 -1.26
C SER A 115 12.05 15.66 -0.23
N ASP A 116 12.91 16.36 0.49
CA ASP A 116 12.48 17.40 1.44
C ASP A 116 11.61 18.47 0.76
N GLU A 117 11.96 18.84 -0.48
CA GLU A 117 11.19 19.80 -1.27
C GLU A 117 9.79 19.23 -1.64
N MET A 118 9.72 17.94 -2.02
CA MET A 118 8.45 17.28 -2.31
C MET A 118 7.59 17.13 -1.06
N GLN A 119 8.18 16.79 0.08
CA GLN A 119 7.48 16.70 1.36
C GLN A 119 6.92 18.06 1.80
N ALA A 120 7.71 19.14 1.67
CA ALA A 120 7.25 20.50 1.95
C ALA A 120 6.09 20.91 1.04
N LEU A 121 6.17 20.55 -0.25
CA LEU A 121 5.10 20.80 -1.21
C LEU A 121 3.83 19.98 -0.86
N ALA A 122 3.98 18.74 -0.43
CA ALA A 122 2.85 17.91 0.02
C ALA A 122 2.14 18.52 1.23
N GLN A 123 2.88 19.04 2.22
CA GLN A 123 2.32 19.75 3.38
C GLN A 123 1.55 21.02 2.95
N LYS A 124 2.04 21.74 1.95
CA LYS A 124 1.37 22.93 1.40
C LYS A 124 0.07 22.57 0.67
N LEU A 125 0.10 21.51 -0.14
CA LEU A 125 -0.99 21.15 -1.07
C LEU A 125 -2.09 20.30 -0.42
N SER A 126 -1.77 19.50 0.60
CA SER A 126 -2.74 18.62 1.26
C SER A 126 -3.97 19.37 1.80
N PRO A 127 -3.84 20.49 2.54
CA PRO A 127 -5.01 21.28 2.95
C PRO A 127 -5.83 21.86 1.79
N VAL A 128 -5.17 22.26 0.70
CA VAL A 128 -5.84 22.80 -0.49
C VAL A 128 -6.70 21.73 -1.16
N LEU A 129 -6.18 20.51 -1.27
CA LEU A 129 -6.93 19.38 -1.83
C LEU A 129 -8.08 18.93 -0.91
N THR A 130 -7.86 18.94 0.40
CA THR A 130 -8.92 18.63 1.38
C THR A 130 -10.05 19.66 1.29
N GLU A 131 -9.73 20.94 1.22
CA GLU A 131 -10.73 21.99 1.06
C GLU A 131 -11.50 21.87 -0.27
N HIS A 132 -10.79 21.55 -1.36
CA HIS A 132 -11.42 21.27 -2.65
C HIS A 132 -12.39 20.08 -2.57
N SER A 133 -11.98 18.98 -1.94
CA SER A 133 -12.83 17.80 -1.71
C SER A 133 -14.06 18.15 -0.89
N ASN A 134 -13.90 18.94 0.19
CA ASN A 134 -14.99 19.44 1.01
C ASN A 134 -15.96 20.35 0.22
N ASN A 135 -15.44 21.17 -0.70
CA ASN A 135 -16.27 22.02 -1.56
C ASN A 135 -17.20 21.21 -2.48
N ILE A 136 -16.82 19.99 -2.80
CA ILE A 136 -17.65 19.07 -3.60
C ILE A 136 -18.60 18.28 -2.69
N SER A 137 -18.06 17.57 -1.69
CA SER A 137 -18.84 16.66 -0.85
C SER A 137 -19.92 17.37 0.00
N LEU A 138 -19.67 18.62 0.41
CA LEU A 138 -20.59 19.43 1.20
C LEU A 138 -21.50 20.33 0.35
N ASN A 139 -21.43 20.23 -0.99
CA ASN A 139 -22.23 21.08 -1.87
C ASN A 139 -23.70 20.64 -1.92
N GLU A 140 -24.56 21.46 -1.34
CA GLU A 140 -26.00 21.16 -1.24
C GLU A 140 -26.69 20.99 -2.60
N LYS A 141 -26.34 21.83 -3.58
CA LYS A 141 -26.97 21.79 -4.91
C LYS A 141 -26.56 20.54 -5.67
N LEU A 142 -25.29 20.16 -5.56
CA LEU A 142 -24.77 18.92 -6.15
C LEU A 142 -25.42 17.70 -5.47
N PHE A 143 -25.44 17.68 -4.14
CA PHE A 143 -26.08 16.59 -3.39
C PHE A 143 -27.58 16.49 -3.70
N ALA A 144 -28.29 17.60 -3.83
CA ALA A 144 -29.70 17.58 -4.22
C ALA A 144 -29.92 16.90 -5.58
N ARG A 145 -29.02 17.11 -6.56
CA ARG A 145 -29.08 16.40 -7.85
C ARG A 145 -28.80 14.91 -7.71
N VAL A 146 -27.74 14.55 -6.97
CA VAL A 146 -27.39 13.14 -6.68
C VAL A 146 -28.56 12.44 -5.98
N LYS A 147 -29.13 13.08 -4.95
CA LYS A 147 -30.28 12.56 -4.21
C LYS A 147 -31.52 12.41 -5.09
N ALA A 148 -31.80 13.34 -5.97
CA ALA A 148 -32.91 13.23 -6.90
C ALA A 148 -32.76 12.02 -7.84
N VAL A 149 -31.55 11.75 -8.35
CA VAL A 149 -31.30 10.54 -9.14
C VAL A 149 -31.47 9.29 -8.28
N TYR A 150 -30.94 9.31 -7.06
CA TYR A 150 -31.02 8.18 -6.13
C TYR A 150 -32.46 7.82 -5.77
N ASP A 151 -33.30 8.82 -5.49
CA ASP A 151 -34.71 8.64 -5.07
C ASP A 151 -35.65 8.28 -6.24
N TYR A 152 -35.42 8.82 -7.45
CA TYR A 152 -36.40 8.76 -8.53
C TYR A 152 -35.95 7.99 -9.78
N ALA A 153 -34.69 7.54 -9.89
CA ALA A 153 -34.28 6.74 -11.04
C ALA A 153 -34.98 5.39 -11.06
N ASP A 154 -35.47 5.00 -12.24
CA ASP A 154 -35.97 3.65 -12.42
C ASP A 154 -34.80 2.66 -12.45
N ARG A 155 -34.55 2.03 -11.32
CA ARG A 155 -33.44 1.10 -11.15
C ARG A 155 -33.52 -0.13 -12.05
N SER A 156 -34.70 -0.47 -12.56
CA SER A 156 -34.87 -1.60 -13.49
C SER A 156 -34.23 -1.35 -14.86
N THR A 157 -34.01 -0.07 -15.21
CA THR A 157 -33.32 0.34 -16.45
C THR A 157 -31.81 0.41 -16.31
N LEU A 158 -31.28 0.37 -15.10
CA LEU A 158 -29.86 0.43 -14.79
C LEU A 158 -29.25 -0.96 -14.69
N SER A 159 -28.05 -1.13 -15.26
CA SER A 159 -27.26 -2.35 -15.04
C SER A 159 -26.86 -2.49 -13.56
N THR A 160 -26.43 -3.68 -13.15
CA THR A 160 -25.93 -3.92 -11.79
C THR A 160 -24.80 -2.97 -11.40
N GLU A 161 -23.83 -2.73 -12.30
CA GLU A 161 -22.74 -1.79 -12.10
C GLU A 161 -23.25 -0.35 -11.92
N GLN A 162 -24.23 0.07 -12.73
CA GLN A 162 -24.83 1.41 -12.63
C GLN A 162 -25.62 1.61 -11.33
N GLN A 163 -26.39 0.61 -10.91
CA GLN A 163 -27.05 0.64 -9.62
C GLN A 163 -26.05 0.74 -8.47
N ARG A 164 -24.92 0.04 -8.57
CA ARG A 164 -23.87 0.07 -7.56
C ARG A 164 -23.15 1.42 -7.55
N LEU A 165 -22.83 2.00 -8.71
CA LEU A 165 -22.26 3.34 -8.81
C LEU A 165 -23.20 4.39 -8.19
N LEU A 166 -24.49 4.34 -8.52
CA LEU A 166 -25.48 5.25 -7.94
C LEU A 166 -25.53 5.16 -6.41
N GLN A 167 -25.54 3.94 -5.87
CA GLN A 167 -25.51 3.71 -4.43
C GLN A 167 -24.23 4.28 -3.80
N LYS A 168 -23.06 3.93 -4.33
CA LYS A 168 -21.76 4.41 -3.81
C LYS A 168 -21.64 5.94 -3.87
N THR A 169 -22.12 6.56 -4.96
CA THR A 169 -22.09 8.01 -5.09
C THR A 169 -22.99 8.67 -4.04
N TYR A 170 -24.22 8.20 -3.86
CA TYR A 170 -25.12 8.72 -2.82
C TYR A 170 -24.51 8.54 -1.42
N ASP A 171 -24.04 7.35 -1.09
CA ASP A 171 -23.41 7.03 0.20
C ASP A 171 -22.17 7.90 0.44
N SER A 172 -21.37 8.17 -0.59
CA SER A 172 -20.21 9.04 -0.49
C SER A 172 -20.57 10.45 -0.03
N PHE A 173 -21.63 11.03 -0.57
CA PHE A 173 -22.11 12.35 -0.13
C PHE A 173 -22.72 12.31 1.27
N ALA A 174 -23.64 11.38 1.50
CA ALA A 174 -24.37 11.26 2.77
C ALA A 174 -23.42 11.05 3.96
N ARG A 175 -22.38 10.21 3.77
CA ARG A 175 -21.40 9.88 4.80
C ARG A 175 -20.24 10.89 4.94
N ASN A 176 -20.08 11.81 4.00
CA ASN A 176 -19.08 12.88 4.08
C ASN A 176 -19.69 14.26 4.33
N GLY A 177 -20.80 14.29 5.07
CA GLY A 177 -21.33 15.50 5.68
C GLY A 177 -22.29 16.31 4.83
N ALA A 178 -22.75 15.82 3.66
CA ALA A 178 -23.70 16.54 2.81
C ALA A 178 -25.02 16.93 3.54
N ASN A 179 -25.42 16.12 4.52
CA ASN A 179 -26.63 16.34 5.34
C ASN A 179 -26.40 17.23 6.58
N LEU A 180 -25.17 17.67 6.87
CA LEU A 180 -24.87 18.54 7.99
C LEU A 180 -25.46 19.94 7.79
N ASN A 181 -25.79 20.62 8.89
CA ASN A 181 -26.11 22.03 8.86
C ASN A 181 -24.85 22.90 8.64
N GLU A 182 -24.99 24.19 8.38
CA GLU A 182 -23.86 25.06 8.01
C GLU A 182 -22.78 25.18 9.10
N SER A 183 -23.17 25.20 10.40
CA SER A 183 -22.21 25.24 11.50
C SER A 183 -21.39 23.94 11.57
N ASP A 184 -22.04 22.80 11.38
CA ASP A 184 -21.40 21.48 11.42
C ASP A 184 -20.55 21.23 10.17
N LYS A 185 -20.95 21.75 8.99
CA LYS A 185 -20.10 21.76 7.80
C LYS A 185 -18.82 22.57 8.02
N ALA A 186 -18.90 23.73 8.69
CA ALA A 186 -17.72 24.53 9.00
C ALA A 186 -16.75 23.75 9.93
N LEU A 187 -17.28 23.09 10.96
CA LEU A 187 -16.49 22.25 11.87
C LEU A 187 -15.91 21.03 11.14
N TYR A 188 -16.68 20.39 10.26
CA TYR A 188 -16.21 19.25 9.46
C TYR A 188 -15.00 19.64 8.59
N ARG A 189 -15.03 20.83 7.95
CA ARG A 189 -13.91 21.35 7.16
C ARG A 189 -12.66 21.55 8.01
N GLU A 190 -12.79 22.12 9.21
CA GLU A 190 -11.68 22.33 10.12
C GLU A 190 -11.06 20.98 10.53
N LEU A 191 -11.87 20.03 11.01
CA LEU A 191 -11.43 18.73 11.47
C LEU A 191 -10.74 17.90 10.34
N THR A 192 -11.32 17.87 9.15
CA THR A 192 -10.75 17.12 8.01
C THR A 192 -9.46 17.74 7.50
N THR A 193 -9.37 19.07 7.50
CA THR A 193 -8.15 19.79 7.12
C THR A 193 -7.03 19.53 8.11
N GLU A 194 -7.32 19.57 9.41
CA GLU A 194 -6.30 19.26 10.43
C GLU A 194 -5.88 17.79 10.38
N LEU A 195 -6.82 16.87 10.23
CA LEU A 195 -6.51 15.44 10.07
C LEU A 195 -5.57 15.18 8.88
N SER A 196 -5.78 15.87 7.75
CA SER A 196 -4.95 15.68 6.56
C SER A 196 -3.49 16.11 6.79
N LYS A 197 -3.27 17.22 7.51
CA LYS A 197 -1.93 17.70 7.89
C LYS A 197 -1.25 16.77 8.88
N THR A 198 -1.98 16.36 9.91
CA THR A 198 -1.48 15.54 11.02
C THR A 198 -1.05 14.16 10.53
N THR A 199 -1.87 13.50 9.71
CA THR A 199 -1.55 12.19 9.12
C THR A 199 -0.35 12.25 8.19
N LEU A 200 -0.22 13.32 7.41
CA LEU A 200 0.95 13.51 6.53
C LEU A 200 2.23 13.74 7.36
N ALA A 201 2.18 14.58 8.40
CA ALA A 201 3.31 14.82 9.29
C ALA A 201 3.75 13.54 10.01
N PHE A 202 2.80 12.75 10.51
CA PHE A 202 3.05 11.43 11.11
C PHE A 202 3.87 10.54 10.15
N SER A 203 3.45 10.43 8.90
CA SER A 203 4.14 9.61 7.89
C SER A 203 5.54 10.11 7.55
N GLN A 204 5.71 11.44 7.44
CA GLN A 204 7.02 12.05 7.19
C GLN A 204 8.00 11.83 8.35
N ASN A 205 7.52 11.92 9.59
CA ASN A 205 8.34 11.62 10.78
C ASN A 205 8.81 10.16 10.79
N MET A 206 7.96 9.21 10.38
CA MET A 206 8.37 7.81 10.25
C MET A 206 9.52 7.63 9.26
N LEU A 207 9.44 8.25 8.08
CA LEU A 207 10.48 8.16 7.07
C LEU A 207 11.80 8.80 7.58
N LYS A 208 11.73 9.97 8.22
CA LYS A 208 12.89 10.64 8.81
C LYS A 208 13.54 9.80 9.90
N ALA A 209 12.76 9.24 10.82
CA ALA A 209 13.26 8.39 11.90
C ALA A 209 13.97 7.14 11.33
N THR A 210 13.41 6.51 10.29
CA THR A 210 14.04 5.36 9.63
C THR A 210 15.38 5.73 9.00
N ASN A 211 15.45 6.86 8.30
CA ASN A 211 16.65 7.29 7.57
C ASN A 211 17.74 7.88 8.47
N SER A 212 17.38 8.39 9.65
CA SER A 212 18.33 9.04 10.58
C SER A 212 19.23 8.07 11.34
N TYR A 213 18.83 6.79 11.44
CA TYR A 213 19.58 5.80 12.20
C TYR A 213 20.59 5.02 11.35
N ALA A 214 21.79 4.86 11.89
CA ALA A 214 22.82 4.02 11.33
C ALA A 214 23.72 3.49 12.46
N LEU A 215 23.83 2.17 12.54
CA LEU A 215 24.71 1.46 13.47
C LEU A 215 26.00 1.07 12.75
N ASN A 216 27.11 1.75 13.04
CA ASN A 216 28.41 1.43 12.48
C ASN A 216 29.21 0.53 13.44
N VAL A 217 29.66 -0.62 12.94
CA VAL A 217 30.46 -1.61 13.68
C VAL A 217 31.81 -1.73 13.00
N THR A 218 32.91 -1.54 13.73
CA THR A 218 34.27 -1.67 13.21
C THR A 218 34.98 -2.94 13.64
N ASP A 219 34.45 -3.64 14.65
CA ASP A 219 34.99 -4.91 15.14
C ASP A 219 34.22 -6.07 14.49
N ILE A 220 34.87 -6.77 13.54
CA ILE A 220 34.30 -7.93 12.85
C ILE A 220 33.90 -9.07 13.81
N ALA A 221 34.54 -9.18 14.98
CA ALA A 221 34.21 -10.24 15.94
C ALA A 221 32.79 -10.13 16.49
N ARG A 222 32.24 -8.91 16.56
CA ARG A 222 30.84 -8.66 16.96
C ARG A 222 29.83 -9.07 15.88
N LEU A 223 30.27 -9.26 14.64
CA LEU A 223 29.43 -9.62 13.48
C LEU A 223 29.42 -11.13 13.18
N LYS A 224 29.93 -11.92 14.13
CA LYS A 224 29.92 -13.38 14.01
C LYS A 224 28.50 -13.91 13.78
N GLY A 225 28.39 -14.89 12.88
CA GLY A 225 27.11 -15.51 12.48
C GLY A 225 26.44 -14.87 11.26
N LEU A 226 26.81 -13.63 10.92
CA LEU A 226 26.23 -12.96 9.72
C LEU A 226 26.73 -13.63 8.43
N PRO A 227 25.85 -13.86 7.45
CA PRO A 227 26.21 -14.28 6.11
C PRO A 227 27.15 -13.30 5.41
N GLU A 228 28.02 -13.81 4.53
CA GLU A 228 28.97 -12.98 3.77
C GLU A 228 28.26 -11.90 2.94
N SER A 229 27.13 -12.22 2.32
CA SER A 229 26.30 -11.28 1.55
C SER A 229 25.81 -10.10 2.38
N VAL A 230 25.48 -10.35 3.65
CA VAL A 230 25.03 -9.31 4.60
C VAL A 230 26.20 -8.41 5.01
N LEU A 231 27.37 -9.01 5.26
CA LEU A 231 28.61 -8.26 5.57
C LEU A 231 29.01 -7.38 4.39
N GLU A 232 28.97 -7.90 3.16
CA GLU A 232 29.29 -7.14 1.95
C GLU A 232 28.34 -5.93 1.77
N ALA A 233 27.02 -6.15 1.94
CA ALA A 233 26.03 -5.08 1.87
C ALA A 233 26.24 -4.01 2.95
N ALA A 234 26.57 -4.43 4.19
CA ALA A 234 26.83 -3.51 5.29
C ALA A 234 28.15 -2.72 5.08
N ALA A 235 29.19 -3.36 4.52
CA ALA A 235 30.43 -2.68 4.16
C ALA A 235 30.22 -1.66 3.04
N GLN A 236 29.40 -2.00 2.03
CA GLN A 236 29.03 -1.06 0.98
C GLN A 236 28.26 0.15 1.56
N THR A 237 27.32 -0.08 2.47
CA THR A 237 26.60 0.99 3.17
C THR A 237 27.55 1.88 3.98
N ALA A 238 28.53 1.31 4.67
CA ALA A 238 29.55 2.07 5.40
C ALA A 238 30.35 2.97 4.43
N LYS A 239 30.81 2.42 3.30
CA LYS A 239 31.53 3.15 2.24
C LYS A 239 30.71 4.30 1.68
N GLU A 240 29.42 4.09 1.38
CA GLU A 240 28.51 5.14 0.89
C GLU A 240 28.33 6.28 1.92
N LYS A 241 28.39 5.97 3.23
CA LYS A 241 28.33 6.94 4.32
C LYS A 241 29.68 7.53 4.71
N GLY A 242 30.79 7.14 4.01
CA GLY A 242 32.15 7.60 4.34
C GLY A 242 32.68 7.05 5.66
N GLN A 243 32.22 5.89 6.10
CA GLN A 243 32.59 5.21 7.35
C GLN A 243 33.47 3.98 7.06
N GLU A 244 34.28 3.59 8.04
CA GLU A 244 35.01 2.30 8.04
C GLU A 244 34.17 1.22 8.68
N GLY A 245 34.42 -0.06 8.31
CA GLY A 245 33.72 -1.21 8.90
C GLY A 245 32.40 -1.50 8.20
N TRP A 246 31.35 -1.75 8.97
CA TRP A 246 30.06 -2.23 8.52
C TRP A 246 28.95 -1.36 9.11
N THR A 247 28.03 -0.90 8.28
CA THR A 247 26.92 -0.05 8.73
C THR A 247 25.59 -0.74 8.48
N PHE A 248 24.82 -0.87 9.55
CA PHE A 248 23.45 -1.41 9.56
C PHE A 248 22.43 -0.28 9.73
N THR A 249 21.30 -0.42 9.05
CA THR A 249 20.20 0.56 9.06
C THR A 249 18.89 -0.12 9.49
N LEU A 250 17.83 0.68 9.64
CA LEU A 250 16.49 0.16 9.98
C LEU A 250 15.69 -0.33 8.76
N HIS A 251 16.26 -0.31 7.55
CA HIS A 251 15.62 -0.91 6.38
C HIS A 251 15.60 -2.44 6.49
N ALA A 252 14.53 -3.07 6.03
CA ALA A 252 14.30 -4.49 6.20
C ALA A 252 15.47 -5.39 5.76
N PRO A 253 16.13 -5.18 4.59
CA PRO A 253 17.26 -6.02 4.17
C PRO A 253 18.53 -5.87 5.03
N SER A 254 18.60 -4.86 5.88
CA SER A 254 19.69 -4.65 6.84
C SER A 254 19.31 -5.13 8.23
N TYR A 255 18.10 -4.75 8.70
CA TYR A 255 17.58 -5.09 10.02
C TYR A 255 17.34 -6.60 10.18
N GLY A 256 16.59 -7.20 9.27
CA GLY A 256 16.17 -8.60 9.36
C GLY A 256 17.33 -9.59 9.51
N PRO A 257 18.31 -9.59 8.59
CA PRO A 257 19.45 -10.50 8.68
C PRO A 257 20.31 -10.33 9.94
N LEU A 258 20.51 -9.09 10.45
CA LEU A 258 21.21 -8.89 11.71
C LEU A 258 20.44 -9.53 12.88
N MET A 259 19.14 -9.32 12.96
CA MET A 259 18.30 -9.90 14.01
C MET A 259 18.26 -11.44 13.92
N MET A 260 18.37 -11.99 12.73
CA MET A 260 18.25 -13.43 12.47
C MET A 260 19.56 -14.20 12.69
N TYR A 261 20.71 -13.60 12.34
CA TYR A 261 21.96 -14.33 12.26
C TYR A 261 23.08 -13.84 13.18
N CYS A 262 23.04 -12.59 13.66
CA CYS A 262 24.10 -12.04 14.51
C CYS A 262 24.16 -12.74 15.86
N GLU A 263 25.33 -13.34 16.24
CA GLU A 263 25.51 -14.00 17.52
C GLU A 263 25.63 -13.00 18.69
N ASP A 264 26.07 -11.75 18.45
CA ASP A 264 26.16 -10.71 19.49
C ASP A 264 24.76 -10.26 19.92
N ARG A 265 24.35 -10.69 21.12
CA ARG A 265 23.02 -10.38 21.69
C ARG A 265 22.83 -8.87 21.91
N GLU A 266 23.91 -8.15 22.30
CA GLU A 266 23.82 -6.72 22.56
C GLU A 266 23.63 -5.91 21.26
N LEU A 267 24.23 -6.35 20.13
CA LEU A 267 23.94 -5.76 18.82
C LEU A 267 22.49 -6.00 18.39
N ARG A 268 21.95 -7.21 18.61
CA ARG A 268 20.54 -7.48 18.33
C ARG A 268 19.65 -6.59 19.19
N ARG A 269 19.95 -6.48 20.50
CA ARG A 269 19.21 -5.61 21.42
C ARG A 269 19.28 -4.13 20.99
N GLU A 270 20.46 -3.64 20.67
CA GLU A 270 20.68 -2.25 20.24
C GLU A 270 19.85 -1.92 18.99
N LEU A 271 19.92 -2.78 17.96
CA LEU A 271 19.17 -2.57 16.72
C LEU A 271 17.66 -2.75 16.92
N TYR A 272 17.25 -3.72 17.76
CA TYR A 272 15.85 -3.92 18.13
C TYR A 272 15.27 -2.67 18.81
N MET A 273 16.01 -2.13 19.79
CA MET A 273 15.58 -0.90 20.48
C MET A 273 15.48 0.27 19.51
N ALA A 274 16.48 0.48 18.67
CA ALA A 274 16.46 1.55 17.68
C ALA A 274 15.25 1.43 16.74
N PHE A 275 14.89 0.22 16.30
CA PHE A 275 13.74 0.00 15.42
C PHE A 275 12.40 0.17 16.16
N ASN A 276 12.25 -0.39 17.37
CA ASN A 276 10.97 -0.42 18.07
C ASN A 276 10.71 0.82 18.95
N SER A 277 11.70 1.69 19.14
CA SER A 277 11.54 3.01 19.77
C SER A 277 11.51 4.17 18.77
N GLN A 278 11.38 3.88 17.47
CA GLN A 278 11.18 4.94 16.50
C GLN A 278 9.93 5.76 16.85
N ASN A 279 10.05 7.08 16.69
CA ASN A 279 8.96 8.02 16.88
C ASN A 279 8.36 8.10 18.30
N VAL A 280 9.09 7.57 19.33
CA VAL A 280 8.80 7.79 20.78
C VAL A 280 9.96 8.46 21.50
N GLN A 281 11.05 8.77 20.80
CA GLN A 281 12.20 9.47 21.34
C GLN A 281 11.87 10.95 21.55
N ASP A 282 12.48 11.58 22.55
CA ASP A 282 12.37 13.03 22.79
C ASP A 282 13.15 13.80 21.72
N ASN A 283 12.60 13.84 20.53
CA ASN A 283 13.14 14.55 19.37
C ASN A 283 12.01 15.01 18.43
N GLU A 284 12.37 15.72 17.35
CA GLU A 284 11.43 16.30 16.38
C GLU A 284 10.59 15.26 15.60
N ASN A 285 10.98 13.98 15.62
CA ASN A 285 10.26 12.91 14.95
C ASN A 285 9.32 12.14 15.89
N ASN A 286 9.09 12.61 17.13
CA ASN A 286 8.15 11.98 18.06
C ASN A 286 6.72 12.08 17.51
N ASN A 287 6.00 10.97 17.54
CA ASN A 287 4.64 10.87 17.02
C ASN A 287 3.56 10.69 18.12
N GLU A 288 3.90 10.72 19.42
CA GLU A 288 2.92 10.46 20.48
C GLU A 288 1.75 11.47 20.46
N GLU A 289 2.04 12.77 20.32
CA GLU A 289 0.97 13.77 20.19
C GLU A 289 0.21 13.66 18.87
N TYR A 290 0.89 13.33 17.77
CA TYR A 290 0.21 13.07 16.49
C TYR A 290 -0.75 11.88 16.57
N VAL A 291 -0.42 10.83 17.36
CA VAL A 291 -1.35 9.72 17.64
C VAL A 291 -2.62 10.23 18.31
N LYS A 292 -2.48 11.03 19.40
CA LYS A 292 -3.63 11.59 20.13
C LYS A 292 -4.50 12.45 19.22
N ASP A 293 -3.87 13.34 18.46
CA ASP A 293 -4.58 14.20 17.52
C ASP A 293 -5.34 13.39 16.46
N ILE A 294 -4.70 12.41 15.81
CA ILE A 294 -5.32 11.58 14.76
C ILE A 294 -6.54 10.83 15.30
N VAL A 295 -6.40 10.14 16.44
CA VAL A 295 -7.50 9.32 16.98
C VAL A 295 -8.66 10.17 17.46
N ASN A 296 -8.39 11.36 18.04
CA ASN A 296 -9.40 12.30 18.51
C ASN A 296 -10.09 13.03 17.34
N LEU A 297 -9.35 13.46 16.33
CA LEU A 297 -9.92 14.06 15.10
C LEU A 297 -10.85 13.07 14.38
N ARG A 298 -10.43 11.82 14.23
CA ARG A 298 -11.26 10.78 13.62
C ARG A 298 -12.52 10.49 14.42
N LEU A 299 -12.43 10.46 15.74
CA LEU A 299 -13.59 10.33 16.63
C LEU A 299 -14.53 11.53 16.48
N ALA A 300 -14.01 12.76 16.52
CA ALA A 300 -14.80 13.97 16.39
C ALA A 300 -15.54 14.03 15.04
N ILE A 301 -14.86 13.65 13.95
CA ILE A 301 -15.47 13.55 12.60
C ILE A 301 -16.60 12.52 12.61
N ALA A 302 -16.37 11.31 13.15
CA ALA A 302 -17.38 10.26 13.20
C ALA A 302 -18.60 10.71 14.02
N GLN A 303 -18.40 11.30 15.19
CA GLN A 303 -19.48 11.79 16.05
C GLN A 303 -20.26 12.95 15.40
N LEU A 304 -19.58 13.87 14.70
CA LEU A 304 -20.22 14.92 13.93
C LEU A 304 -21.12 14.35 12.82
N LEU A 305 -20.75 13.21 12.25
CA LEU A 305 -21.53 12.49 11.23
C LEU A 305 -22.62 11.57 11.83
N GLY A 306 -22.75 11.52 13.17
CA GLY A 306 -23.80 10.75 13.86
C GLY A 306 -23.45 9.33 14.24
N TYR A 307 -22.16 8.95 14.17
CA TYR A 307 -21.65 7.66 14.61
C TYR A 307 -21.10 7.72 16.03
N GLU A 308 -21.18 6.63 16.80
CA GLU A 308 -20.65 6.59 18.17
C GLU A 308 -19.11 6.55 18.19
N SER A 309 -18.51 5.83 17.24
CA SER A 309 -17.07 5.67 17.13
C SER A 309 -16.58 5.80 15.67
N HIS A 310 -15.27 5.94 15.49
CA HIS A 310 -14.67 5.89 14.14
C HIS A 310 -14.83 4.49 13.50
N ALA A 311 -14.77 3.43 14.30
CA ALA A 311 -14.98 2.07 13.81
C ALA A 311 -16.39 1.89 13.24
N ASP A 312 -17.44 2.40 13.90
CA ASP A 312 -18.80 2.32 13.39
C ASP A 312 -18.95 3.04 12.04
N TYR A 313 -18.32 4.22 11.93
CA TYR A 313 -18.29 4.97 10.67
C TYR A 313 -17.60 4.17 9.54
N ILE A 314 -16.44 3.56 9.81
CA ILE A 314 -15.67 2.86 8.78
C ILE A 314 -16.33 1.54 8.38
N LEU A 315 -16.78 0.75 9.37
CA LEU A 315 -17.21 -0.64 9.16
C LEU A 315 -18.56 -0.77 8.48
N GLU A 316 -19.39 0.24 8.50
CA GLU A 316 -20.66 0.25 7.75
C GLU A 316 -20.45 -0.09 6.25
N ASN A 317 -19.34 0.31 5.66
CA ASN A 317 -18.97 0.04 4.27
C ASN A 317 -17.85 -0.99 4.13
N ARG A 318 -18.02 -2.15 4.82
CA ARG A 318 -17.08 -3.29 4.77
C ARG A 318 -17.87 -4.60 4.65
N MET A 319 -17.19 -5.70 4.35
CA MET A 319 -17.78 -7.03 4.39
C MET A 319 -18.16 -7.43 5.82
N ALA A 320 -17.38 -6.99 6.80
CA ALA A 320 -17.64 -7.24 8.22
C ALA A 320 -18.87 -6.49 8.76
N GLU A 321 -19.28 -5.38 8.15
CA GLU A 321 -20.48 -4.60 8.44
C GLU A 321 -20.46 -3.83 9.78
N ASN A 322 -19.84 -4.35 10.83
CA ASN A 322 -19.79 -3.73 12.16
C ASN A 322 -18.62 -4.25 13.02
N ALA A 323 -18.35 -3.56 14.13
CA ALA A 323 -17.27 -3.90 15.07
C ALA A 323 -17.48 -5.24 15.76
N ALA A 324 -18.72 -5.68 15.99
CA ALA A 324 -19.01 -6.96 16.65
C ALA A 324 -18.52 -8.14 15.77
N ASN A 325 -18.76 -8.09 14.46
CA ASN A 325 -18.31 -9.12 13.53
C ASN A 325 -16.78 -9.16 13.41
N VAL A 326 -16.12 -7.99 13.45
CA VAL A 326 -14.65 -7.91 13.48
C VAL A 326 -14.09 -8.55 14.75
N ASN A 327 -14.60 -8.15 15.91
CA ASN A 327 -14.15 -8.68 17.20
C ASN A 327 -14.42 -10.20 17.29
N GLN A 328 -15.55 -10.68 16.76
CA GLN A 328 -15.84 -12.10 16.69
C GLN A 328 -14.79 -12.88 15.91
N LEU A 329 -14.35 -12.37 14.74
CA LEU A 329 -13.26 -13.00 13.98
C LEU A 329 -11.95 -13.01 14.76
N LEU A 330 -11.55 -11.86 15.33
CA LEU A 330 -10.32 -11.76 16.11
C LEU A 330 -10.32 -12.71 17.31
N ASP A 331 -11.42 -12.79 18.05
CA ASP A 331 -11.57 -13.68 19.22
C ASP A 331 -11.56 -15.17 18.81
N GLN A 332 -12.21 -15.54 17.71
CA GLN A 332 -12.19 -16.90 17.20
C GLN A 332 -10.79 -17.34 16.83
N LEU A 333 -10.06 -16.50 16.09
CA LEU A 333 -8.66 -16.77 15.69
C LEU A 333 -7.74 -16.78 16.90
N LEU A 334 -7.88 -15.82 17.82
CA LEU A 334 -7.08 -15.78 19.05
C LEU A 334 -7.26 -17.09 19.85
N THR A 335 -8.50 -17.52 20.02
CA THR A 335 -8.84 -18.77 20.74
C THR A 335 -8.22 -20.00 20.07
N ALA A 336 -8.26 -20.06 18.73
CA ALA A 336 -7.74 -21.21 17.97
C ALA A 336 -6.21 -21.27 17.95
N TYR A 337 -5.54 -20.13 17.76
CA TYR A 337 -4.09 -20.09 17.51
C TYR A 337 -3.24 -19.89 18.77
N LEU A 338 -3.76 -19.23 19.81
CA LEU A 338 -2.97 -18.89 21.02
C LEU A 338 -2.32 -20.09 21.72
N PRO A 339 -2.99 -21.25 21.87
CA PRO A 339 -2.35 -22.43 22.47
C PRO A 339 -1.12 -22.88 21.67
N ALA A 340 -1.26 -23.03 20.35
CA ALA A 340 -0.15 -23.42 19.46
C ALA A 340 0.98 -22.39 19.46
N ALA A 341 0.67 -21.09 19.43
CA ALA A 341 1.66 -20.02 19.51
C ALA A 341 2.48 -20.07 20.82
N LYS A 342 1.83 -20.37 21.95
CA LYS A 342 2.55 -20.58 23.22
C LYS A 342 3.49 -21.78 23.18
N ASP A 343 3.08 -22.87 22.53
CA ASP A 343 3.95 -24.04 22.34
C ASP A 343 5.14 -23.74 21.41
N GLU A 344 4.92 -22.95 20.35
CA GLU A 344 5.98 -22.46 19.46
C GLU A 344 6.99 -21.59 20.22
N VAL A 345 6.51 -20.62 21.03
CA VAL A 345 7.38 -19.76 21.86
C VAL A 345 8.18 -20.60 22.87
N LYS A 346 7.53 -21.59 23.50
CA LYS A 346 8.20 -22.52 24.42
C LYS A 346 9.31 -23.30 23.72
N ALA A 347 9.08 -23.79 22.51
CA ALA A 347 10.09 -24.52 21.73
C ALA A 347 11.29 -23.62 21.37
N VAL A 348 11.06 -22.35 21.06
CA VAL A 348 12.13 -21.38 20.81
C VAL A 348 12.90 -21.03 22.10
N GLN A 349 12.20 -20.88 23.23
CA GLN A 349 12.84 -20.71 24.55
C GLN A 349 13.71 -21.92 24.92
N GLU A 350 13.24 -23.14 24.66
CA GLU A 350 14.02 -24.38 24.89
C GLU A 350 15.29 -24.44 24.03
N MET A 351 15.20 -23.99 22.77
CA MET A 351 16.38 -23.85 21.89
C MET A 351 17.36 -22.82 22.47
N ALA A 352 16.89 -21.69 22.97
CA ALA A 352 17.73 -20.67 23.59
C ALA A 352 18.43 -21.19 24.85
N VAL A 353 17.70 -21.88 25.74
CA VAL A 353 18.24 -22.52 26.95
C VAL A 353 19.29 -23.57 26.59
N THR A 354 19.05 -24.40 25.57
CA THR A 354 20.00 -25.40 25.11
C THR A 354 21.30 -24.78 24.61
N THR A 355 21.22 -23.58 24.04
CA THR A 355 22.38 -22.87 23.48
C THR A 355 23.17 -22.10 24.55
N GLU A 356 22.46 -21.42 25.48
CA GLU A 356 23.03 -20.39 26.37
C GLU A 356 23.06 -20.83 27.87
N GLY A 357 22.26 -21.84 28.25
CA GLY A 357 22.12 -22.33 29.63
C GLY A 357 20.75 -22.02 30.27
N GLU A 358 20.48 -22.71 31.39
CA GLU A 358 19.15 -22.77 32.03
C GLU A 358 18.60 -21.41 32.50
N SER A 359 19.46 -20.41 32.78
CA SER A 359 19.06 -19.09 33.25
C SER A 359 18.69 -18.12 32.11
N PHE A 360 18.74 -18.55 30.84
CA PHE A 360 18.46 -17.67 29.72
C PHE A 360 16.95 -17.39 29.57
N GLU A 361 16.58 -16.13 29.54
CA GLU A 361 15.23 -15.65 29.25
C GLU A 361 15.17 -15.09 27.83
N LEU A 362 14.23 -15.62 27.05
CA LEU A 362 13.98 -15.20 25.65
C LEU A 362 13.29 -13.83 25.62
N MET A 363 14.02 -12.83 25.14
CA MET A 363 13.50 -11.49 24.95
C MET A 363 13.07 -11.28 23.47
N PRO A 364 12.24 -10.26 23.18
CA PRO A 364 11.83 -9.98 21.79
C PRO A 364 12.96 -9.81 20.79
N TRP A 365 14.13 -9.28 21.19
CA TRP A 365 15.32 -9.20 20.32
C TRP A 365 16.04 -10.52 20.09
N ASP A 366 15.65 -11.57 20.80
CA ASP A 366 16.19 -12.91 20.65
C ASP A 366 15.32 -13.81 19.75
N TRP A 367 14.04 -13.45 19.56
CA TRP A 367 13.06 -14.27 18.87
C TRP A 367 13.53 -14.73 17.48
N SER A 368 13.90 -13.79 16.60
CA SER A 368 14.31 -14.11 15.23
C SER A 368 15.55 -15.03 15.20
N PHE A 369 16.51 -14.79 16.08
CA PHE A 369 17.76 -15.56 16.15
C PHE A 369 17.54 -17.00 16.59
N TYR A 370 16.83 -17.23 17.69
CA TYR A 370 16.60 -18.60 18.18
C TYR A 370 15.52 -19.32 17.39
N SER A 371 14.57 -18.60 16.84
CA SER A 371 13.60 -19.14 15.90
C SER A 371 14.30 -19.70 14.66
N GLU A 372 15.25 -18.96 14.06
CA GLU A 372 16.01 -19.43 12.90
C GLU A 372 16.92 -20.63 13.25
N LYS A 373 17.56 -20.63 14.42
CA LYS A 373 18.32 -21.80 14.90
C LYS A 373 17.43 -23.03 15.02
N LEU A 374 16.22 -22.90 15.58
CA LEU A 374 15.28 -24.01 15.71
C LEU A 374 14.77 -24.47 14.34
N ARG A 375 14.46 -23.55 13.40
CA ARG A 375 14.07 -23.86 12.03
C ARG A 375 15.16 -24.67 11.32
N SER A 376 16.39 -24.18 11.40
CA SER A 376 17.56 -24.86 10.82
C SER A 376 17.78 -26.26 11.42
N ALA A 377 17.64 -26.40 12.74
CA ALA A 377 17.79 -27.69 13.40
C ALA A 377 16.67 -28.68 13.04
N LYS A 378 15.41 -28.19 12.96
CA LYS A 378 14.24 -29.06 12.74
C LYS A 378 14.04 -29.47 11.29
N TYR A 379 14.32 -28.55 10.35
CA TYR A 379 14.05 -28.76 8.92
C TYR A 379 15.30 -28.84 8.05
N SER A 380 16.49 -28.62 8.62
CA SER A 380 17.76 -28.51 7.88
C SER A 380 17.64 -27.45 6.74
N LEU A 381 17.00 -26.33 7.06
CA LEU A 381 16.67 -25.24 6.12
C LEU A 381 17.02 -23.87 6.73
N ASN A 382 17.72 -23.04 5.98
CA ASN A 382 17.89 -21.63 6.24
C ASN A 382 17.84 -20.84 4.93
N ASP A 383 17.72 -19.53 5.01
CA ASP A 383 17.54 -18.68 3.82
C ASP A 383 18.78 -18.71 2.91
N GLU A 384 19.99 -18.80 3.46
CA GLU A 384 21.23 -18.85 2.66
C GLU A 384 21.33 -20.09 1.75
N MET A 385 20.59 -21.18 2.08
CA MET A 385 20.50 -22.37 1.21
C MET A 385 19.59 -22.15 0.01
N VAL A 386 18.58 -21.29 0.13
CA VAL A 386 17.55 -21.08 -0.91
C VAL A 386 17.80 -19.82 -1.75
N ARG A 387 18.38 -18.76 -1.18
CA ARG A 387 18.67 -17.50 -1.87
C ARG A 387 19.44 -17.66 -3.19
N PRO A 388 20.43 -18.55 -3.33
CA PRO A 388 21.12 -18.77 -4.61
C PRO A 388 20.20 -19.16 -5.78
N TYR A 389 19.01 -19.69 -5.49
CA TYR A 389 18.00 -20.07 -6.48
C TYR A 389 16.98 -18.96 -6.77
N PHE A 390 16.99 -17.88 -5.98
CA PHE A 390 16.03 -16.79 -6.05
C PHE A 390 16.64 -15.48 -6.55
N LYS A 391 17.39 -15.58 -7.66
CA LYS A 391 17.85 -14.38 -8.37
C LYS A 391 16.65 -13.56 -8.84
N LEU A 392 16.62 -12.26 -8.57
CA LEU A 392 15.47 -11.37 -8.84
C LEU A 392 14.93 -11.49 -10.27
N GLU A 393 15.80 -11.59 -11.28
CA GLU A 393 15.35 -11.74 -12.67
C GLU A 393 14.64 -13.07 -12.91
N ASN A 394 15.12 -14.15 -12.28
CA ASN A 394 14.48 -15.48 -12.38
C ASN A 394 13.13 -15.47 -11.65
N VAL A 395 13.07 -14.88 -10.45
CA VAL A 395 11.83 -14.73 -9.70
C VAL A 395 10.82 -13.89 -10.48
N THR A 396 11.23 -12.77 -11.07
CA THR A 396 10.38 -11.93 -11.92
C THR A 396 9.79 -12.73 -13.09
N ASN A 397 10.63 -13.53 -13.77
CA ASN A 397 10.17 -14.40 -14.85
C ASN A 397 9.21 -15.49 -14.35
N GLY A 398 9.45 -16.02 -13.15
CA GLY A 398 8.57 -17.01 -12.51
C GLY A 398 7.19 -16.43 -12.16
N VAL A 399 7.17 -15.27 -11.53
CA VAL A 399 5.93 -14.57 -11.13
C VAL A 399 5.11 -14.16 -12.37
N PHE A 400 5.75 -13.59 -13.39
CA PHE A 400 5.09 -13.28 -14.66
C PHE A 400 4.64 -14.56 -15.38
N GLY A 401 5.48 -15.60 -15.37
CA GLY A 401 5.18 -16.91 -15.92
C GLY A 401 3.98 -17.59 -15.25
N LEU A 402 3.78 -17.37 -13.94
CA LEU A 402 2.60 -17.85 -13.22
C LEU A 402 1.32 -17.24 -13.80
N ALA A 403 1.29 -15.91 -13.98
CA ALA A 403 0.15 -15.24 -14.60
C ALA A 403 -0.07 -15.67 -16.07
N THR A 404 1.02 -15.92 -16.81
CA THR A 404 0.93 -16.49 -18.16
C THR A 404 0.26 -17.86 -18.15
N ARG A 405 0.64 -18.73 -17.22
CA ARG A 405 0.04 -20.06 -17.09
C ARG A 405 -1.41 -20.03 -16.63
N LEU A 406 -1.76 -19.13 -15.70
CA LEU A 406 -3.12 -19.02 -15.16
C LEU A 406 -4.08 -18.33 -16.15
N TYR A 407 -3.62 -17.28 -16.82
CA TYR A 407 -4.51 -16.35 -17.54
C TYR A 407 -4.16 -16.15 -19.01
N GLY A 408 -3.00 -16.64 -19.46
CA GLY A 408 -2.54 -16.49 -20.86
C GLY A 408 -1.93 -15.12 -21.18
N ILE A 409 -1.77 -14.23 -20.19
CA ILE A 409 -1.18 -12.89 -20.39
C ILE A 409 0.35 -12.98 -20.52
N THR A 410 0.96 -11.99 -21.20
CA THR A 410 2.41 -11.90 -21.37
C THR A 410 2.92 -10.52 -20.99
N PHE A 411 4.20 -10.44 -20.57
CA PHE A 411 4.86 -9.23 -20.11
C PHE A 411 6.07 -8.94 -21.00
N VAL A 412 6.13 -7.75 -21.57
CA VAL A 412 7.20 -7.33 -22.47
C VAL A 412 7.83 -6.04 -21.96
N GLU A 413 9.11 -6.08 -21.54
CA GLU A 413 9.83 -4.88 -21.11
C GLU A 413 9.85 -3.84 -22.25
N ASN A 414 9.39 -2.61 -21.97
CA ASN A 414 9.41 -1.52 -22.92
C ASN A 414 10.22 -0.33 -22.38
N LYS A 415 11.50 -0.27 -22.76
CA LYS A 415 12.46 0.79 -22.37
C LYS A 415 12.12 2.17 -22.93
N LYS A 416 11.11 2.32 -23.80
CA LYS A 416 10.63 3.61 -24.30
C LYS A 416 9.61 4.25 -23.36
N ILE A 417 9.03 3.48 -22.44
CA ILE A 417 8.15 4.00 -21.38
C ILE A 417 9.03 4.71 -20.34
N PRO A 418 8.79 6.00 -20.05
CA PRO A 418 9.56 6.73 -19.05
C PRO A 418 9.36 6.15 -17.65
N VAL A 419 10.43 6.12 -16.87
CA VAL A 419 10.43 5.70 -15.47
C VAL A 419 10.91 6.84 -14.58
N TYR A 420 10.55 6.82 -13.29
CA TYR A 420 10.90 7.87 -12.34
C TYR A 420 12.25 7.65 -11.62
N HIS A 421 12.77 6.43 -11.66
CA HIS A 421 14.08 6.08 -11.07
C HIS A 421 14.79 5.04 -11.97
N PRO A 422 16.13 5.01 -12.05
CA PRO A 422 16.87 4.05 -12.89
C PRO A 422 16.62 2.59 -12.57
N ASP A 423 16.30 2.25 -11.30
CA ASP A 423 16.01 0.89 -10.87
C ASP A 423 14.60 0.41 -11.27
N VAL A 424 13.74 1.33 -11.70
CA VAL A 424 12.36 1.00 -12.11
C VAL A 424 12.34 0.46 -13.53
N LYS A 425 11.61 -0.64 -13.73
CA LYS A 425 11.34 -1.18 -15.06
C LYS A 425 9.87 -1.06 -15.40
N ALA A 426 9.57 -0.88 -16.69
CA ALA A 426 8.21 -0.82 -17.21
C ALA A 426 7.96 -1.93 -18.22
N TYR A 427 6.82 -2.60 -18.09
CA TYR A 427 6.41 -3.68 -18.98
C TYR A 427 5.04 -3.40 -19.57
N GLU A 428 4.88 -3.70 -20.85
CA GLU A 428 3.57 -3.85 -21.49
C GLU A 428 3.01 -5.22 -21.13
N VAL A 429 1.74 -5.23 -20.71
CA VAL A 429 1.00 -6.48 -20.48
C VAL A 429 0.05 -6.69 -21.63
N LEU A 430 0.12 -7.86 -22.26
CA LEU A 430 -0.73 -8.25 -23.37
C LEU A 430 -1.63 -9.41 -22.95
N ASP A 431 -2.91 -9.37 -23.34
CA ASP A 431 -3.84 -10.48 -23.14
C ASP A 431 -3.50 -11.65 -24.10
N LYS A 432 -4.11 -12.79 -23.90
CA LYS A 432 -3.90 -14.02 -24.69
C LYS A 432 -4.11 -13.88 -26.20
N ASP A 433 -4.87 -12.89 -26.62
CA ASP A 433 -5.10 -12.57 -28.03
C ASP A 433 -4.10 -11.54 -28.59
N GLY A 434 -3.12 -11.10 -27.78
CA GLY A 434 -2.12 -10.11 -28.11
C GLY A 434 -2.59 -8.66 -27.97
N SER A 435 -3.81 -8.41 -27.53
CA SER A 435 -4.30 -7.05 -27.26
C SER A 435 -3.62 -6.44 -26.03
N PHE A 436 -3.41 -5.12 -26.07
CA PHE A 436 -2.82 -4.38 -24.94
C PHE A 436 -3.78 -4.37 -23.74
N LEU A 437 -3.27 -4.79 -22.57
CA LEU A 437 -4.05 -4.94 -21.36
C LEU A 437 -3.67 -3.90 -20.27
N ALA A 438 -2.38 -3.63 -20.09
CA ALA A 438 -1.91 -2.68 -19.08
C ALA A 438 -0.44 -2.29 -19.27
N VAL A 439 0.01 -1.26 -18.53
CA VAL A 439 1.43 -1.08 -18.20
C VAL A 439 1.64 -1.42 -16.74
N ILE A 440 2.70 -2.19 -16.43
CA ILE A 440 3.14 -2.43 -15.06
C ILE A 440 4.56 -1.89 -14.85
N TYR A 441 4.74 -1.10 -13.79
CA TYR A 441 6.04 -0.67 -13.28
C TYR A 441 6.45 -1.56 -12.12
N THR A 442 7.73 -1.92 -12.05
CA THR A 442 8.32 -2.65 -10.92
C THR A 442 9.44 -1.83 -10.30
N ASP A 443 9.37 -1.63 -9.00
CA ASP A 443 10.32 -0.84 -8.21
C ASP A 443 10.75 -1.63 -6.97
N PHE A 444 11.87 -2.33 -7.07
CA PHE A 444 12.24 -3.38 -6.11
C PHE A 444 13.08 -2.93 -4.92
N PHE A 445 13.88 -1.85 -5.03
CA PHE A 445 14.96 -1.60 -4.08
C PHE A 445 14.71 -0.44 -3.13
N PRO A 446 15.18 -0.52 -1.87
CA PRO A 446 15.09 0.58 -0.90
C PRO A 446 15.99 1.75 -1.30
N ARG A 447 15.59 2.97 -0.92
CA ARG A 447 16.33 4.21 -1.03
C ARG A 447 15.80 5.26 -0.06
N ALA A 448 16.56 6.30 0.22
CA ALA A 448 16.22 7.33 1.20
C ALA A 448 14.85 8.03 0.92
N GLY A 449 14.52 8.22 -0.35
CA GLY A 449 13.25 8.84 -0.77
C GLY A 449 12.07 7.87 -0.84
N LYS A 450 12.20 6.63 -0.38
CA LYS A 450 11.19 5.59 -0.51
C LYS A 450 10.70 5.12 0.85
N ARG A 451 9.39 5.10 1.04
CA ARG A 451 8.76 4.56 2.24
C ARG A 451 9.06 3.07 2.42
N SER A 452 9.17 2.61 3.66
CA SER A 452 9.31 1.20 4.00
C SER A 452 8.05 0.39 3.68
N GLY A 453 8.20 -0.93 3.55
CA GLY A 453 7.14 -1.87 3.22
C GLY A 453 7.04 -2.13 1.72
N ALA A 454 5.92 -2.71 1.30
CA ALA A 454 5.59 -2.96 -0.10
C ALA A 454 4.16 -2.48 -0.37
N TRP A 455 3.85 -2.12 -1.61
CA TRP A 455 2.51 -1.69 -2.00
C TRP A 455 2.33 -1.64 -3.51
N MET A 456 1.08 -1.77 -3.93
CA MET A 456 0.64 -1.51 -5.29
C MET A 456 -0.05 -0.15 -5.39
N THR A 457 0.15 0.55 -6.49
CA THR A 457 -0.58 1.78 -6.85
C THR A 457 -0.98 1.80 -8.32
N ASN A 458 -1.97 2.64 -8.66
CA ASN A 458 -2.29 3.00 -10.04
C ASN A 458 -1.73 4.39 -10.36
N TYR A 459 -1.11 4.54 -11.52
CA TYR A 459 -0.88 5.85 -12.17
C TYR A 459 -2.02 6.25 -13.11
N LYS A 460 -2.87 5.29 -13.46
CA LYS A 460 -4.07 5.48 -14.26
C LYS A 460 -5.02 4.31 -14.01
N GLU A 461 -6.28 4.61 -13.76
CA GLU A 461 -7.34 3.61 -13.64
C GLU A 461 -7.82 3.10 -15.01
N GLN A 462 -8.42 1.91 -15.02
CA GLN A 462 -9.16 1.41 -16.18
C GLN A 462 -10.58 1.97 -16.17
N TYR A 463 -11.08 2.35 -17.35
CA TYR A 463 -12.47 2.73 -17.55
C TYR A 463 -12.87 2.62 -19.03
N LYS A 464 -14.18 2.63 -19.31
CA LYS A 464 -14.73 2.62 -20.67
C LYS A 464 -15.51 3.89 -20.94
N LYS A 465 -15.07 4.69 -21.92
CA LYS A 465 -15.74 5.93 -22.30
C LYS A 465 -15.76 6.07 -23.84
N ASP A 466 -16.90 6.46 -24.39
CA ASP A 466 -17.06 6.72 -25.83
C ASP A 466 -16.59 5.56 -26.72
N GLY A 467 -16.82 4.33 -26.28
CA GLY A 467 -16.41 3.11 -27.01
C GLY A 467 -14.92 2.74 -26.88
N VAL A 468 -14.16 3.51 -26.10
CA VAL A 468 -12.73 3.25 -25.82
C VAL A 468 -12.58 2.60 -24.46
N ASP A 469 -11.87 1.47 -24.38
CA ASP A 469 -11.42 0.87 -23.13
C ASP A 469 -10.05 1.45 -22.76
N SER A 470 -10.04 2.38 -21.81
CA SER A 470 -8.84 3.04 -21.31
C SER A 470 -8.13 2.11 -20.32
N ARG A 471 -7.00 1.53 -20.72
CA ARG A 471 -6.31 0.51 -19.94
C ARG A 471 -5.43 1.12 -18.82
N PRO A 472 -5.26 0.39 -17.69
CA PRO A 472 -4.61 0.91 -16.49
C PRO A 472 -3.08 0.96 -16.62
N HIS A 473 -2.47 1.82 -15.78
CA HIS A 473 -1.03 1.82 -15.52
C HIS A 473 -0.82 1.56 -14.03
N VAL A 474 -0.28 0.40 -13.68
CA VAL A 474 -0.08 -0.04 -12.31
C VAL A 474 1.40 -0.02 -11.93
N SER A 475 1.70 0.08 -10.65
CA SER A 475 3.05 -0.01 -10.11
C SER A 475 3.06 -0.90 -8.88
N ILE A 476 4.06 -1.76 -8.76
CA ILE A 476 4.38 -2.49 -7.53
C ILE A 476 5.72 -1.99 -7.00
N THR A 477 5.73 -1.58 -5.75
CA THR A 477 6.87 -0.95 -5.09
C THR A 477 7.25 -1.74 -3.84
N MET A 478 8.52 -2.13 -3.76
CA MET A 478 9.05 -3.02 -2.72
C MET A 478 10.38 -2.50 -2.18
N ASN A 479 10.93 -3.17 -1.16
CA ASN A 479 12.19 -2.82 -0.53
C ASN A 479 13.06 -4.07 -0.36
N PHE A 480 13.38 -4.74 -1.46
CA PHE A 480 14.14 -6.00 -1.50
C PHE A 480 15.65 -5.81 -1.35
N THR A 481 16.32 -6.90 -1.03
CA THR A 481 17.78 -6.99 -0.97
C THR A 481 18.41 -6.53 -2.29
N LYS A 482 19.27 -5.51 -2.22
CA LYS A 482 20.01 -4.98 -3.38
C LYS A 482 21.08 -5.94 -3.86
N PRO A 483 21.49 -5.86 -5.14
CA PRO A 483 22.73 -6.49 -5.58
C PRO A 483 23.94 -5.84 -4.89
N THR A 484 25.02 -6.60 -4.72
CA THR A 484 26.33 -6.11 -4.27
C THR A 484 27.29 -6.02 -5.44
N GLU A 485 28.55 -5.58 -5.19
CA GLU A 485 29.57 -5.55 -6.24
C GLU A 485 29.88 -6.97 -6.77
N SER A 486 29.73 -8.02 -5.94
CA SER A 486 30.08 -9.40 -6.28
C SER A 486 28.89 -10.30 -6.62
N LYS A 487 27.66 -9.95 -6.17
CA LYS A 487 26.48 -10.82 -6.28
C LYS A 487 25.27 -10.07 -6.84
N PRO A 488 24.45 -10.73 -7.70
CA PRO A 488 23.16 -10.18 -8.12
C PRO A 488 22.20 -10.07 -6.94
N ALA A 489 21.05 -9.42 -7.12
CA ALA A 489 19.99 -9.43 -6.12
C ALA A 489 19.45 -10.86 -5.95
N LEU A 490 19.70 -11.44 -4.78
CA LEU A 490 19.25 -12.76 -4.36
C LEU A 490 18.22 -12.61 -3.25
N LEU A 491 16.97 -12.99 -3.53
CA LEU A 491 15.84 -12.77 -2.64
C LEU A 491 15.75 -13.84 -1.55
N THR A 492 15.15 -13.49 -0.41
CA THR A 492 14.69 -14.45 0.60
C THR A 492 13.35 -15.05 0.20
N LEU A 493 12.89 -16.11 0.88
CA LEU A 493 11.52 -16.62 0.71
C LEU A 493 10.47 -15.56 0.97
N ASP A 494 10.61 -14.80 2.06
CA ASP A 494 9.73 -13.67 2.41
C ASP A 494 9.65 -12.60 1.30
N GLU A 495 10.79 -12.27 0.67
CA GLU A 495 10.82 -11.30 -0.43
C GLU A 495 10.11 -11.84 -1.69
N VAL A 496 10.21 -13.16 -1.96
CA VAL A 496 9.46 -13.79 -3.06
C VAL A 496 7.97 -13.83 -2.75
N GLU A 497 7.57 -14.12 -1.51
CA GLU A 497 6.18 -14.09 -1.05
C GLU A 497 5.59 -12.67 -1.16
N THR A 498 6.33 -11.65 -0.70
CA THR A 498 5.96 -10.25 -0.86
C THR A 498 5.77 -9.87 -2.33
N PHE A 499 6.63 -10.37 -3.23
CA PHE A 499 6.47 -10.12 -4.66
C PHE A 499 5.17 -10.73 -5.19
N LEU A 500 4.84 -11.96 -4.81
CA LEU A 500 3.58 -12.61 -5.19
C LEU A 500 2.39 -11.83 -4.66
N HIS A 501 2.45 -11.36 -3.42
CA HIS A 501 1.43 -10.52 -2.79
C HIS A 501 1.15 -9.25 -3.62
N GLU A 502 2.16 -8.41 -3.83
CA GLU A 502 2.01 -7.17 -4.58
C GLU A 502 1.60 -7.41 -6.04
N PHE A 503 2.06 -8.52 -6.61
CA PHE A 503 1.66 -8.91 -7.95
C PHE A 503 0.19 -9.34 -8.01
N GLY A 504 -0.37 -9.92 -6.96
CA GLY A 504 -1.80 -10.19 -6.84
C GLY A 504 -2.65 -8.92 -6.89
N HIS A 505 -2.24 -7.87 -6.17
CA HIS A 505 -2.84 -6.54 -6.30
C HIS A 505 -2.69 -5.97 -7.71
N ALA A 506 -1.49 -6.12 -8.32
CA ALA A 506 -1.27 -5.68 -9.69
C ALA A 506 -2.21 -6.38 -10.68
N LEU A 507 -2.41 -7.70 -10.55
CA LEU A 507 -3.37 -8.45 -11.38
C LEU A 507 -4.80 -7.94 -11.19
N HIS A 508 -5.20 -7.55 -9.98
CA HIS A 508 -6.50 -6.94 -9.73
C HIS A 508 -6.68 -5.61 -10.49
N GLY A 509 -5.63 -4.78 -10.53
CA GLY A 509 -5.61 -3.56 -11.35
C GLY A 509 -5.56 -3.85 -12.84
N ILE A 510 -4.66 -4.74 -13.29
CA ILE A 510 -4.43 -5.09 -14.70
C ILE A 510 -5.71 -5.64 -15.36
N PHE A 511 -6.43 -6.52 -14.68
CA PHE A 511 -7.62 -7.16 -15.21
C PHE A 511 -8.90 -6.33 -15.09
N ALA A 512 -8.88 -5.17 -14.43
CA ALA A 512 -10.06 -4.32 -14.31
C ALA A 512 -10.79 -4.18 -15.66
N ALA A 513 -12.10 -4.41 -15.66
CA ALA A 513 -12.94 -4.40 -16.84
C ALA A 513 -14.29 -3.72 -16.61
N THR A 514 -14.29 -2.71 -15.74
CA THR A 514 -15.45 -1.90 -15.36
C THR A 514 -15.72 -0.78 -16.36
N THR A 515 -16.91 -0.20 -16.30
CA THR A 515 -17.26 0.96 -17.13
C THR A 515 -16.71 2.24 -16.50
N TYR A 516 -16.79 2.37 -15.20
CA TYR A 516 -16.55 3.60 -14.46
C TYR A 516 -15.20 3.54 -13.71
N PRO A 517 -14.37 4.61 -13.74
CA PRO A 517 -13.06 4.62 -13.13
C PRO A 517 -13.09 4.37 -11.61
N SER A 518 -14.10 4.87 -10.89
CA SER A 518 -14.23 4.65 -9.44
C SER A 518 -14.60 3.22 -9.04
N MET A 519 -14.88 2.35 -10.01
CA MET A 519 -15.36 0.99 -9.76
C MET A 519 -14.29 -0.09 -10.03
N GLY A 520 -13.21 0.25 -10.71
CA GLY A 520 -12.23 -0.73 -11.22
C GLY A 520 -11.16 -1.17 -10.22
N GLY A 521 -10.55 -2.32 -10.51
CA GLY A 521 -9.35 -2.81 -9.82
C GLY A 521 -9.48 -2.86 -8.30
N THR A 522 -8.52 -2.26 -7.62
CA THR A 522 -8.43 -2.25 -6.15
C THR A 522 -9.39 -1.29 -5.45
N ASN A 523 -10.31 -0.62 -6.19
CA ASN A 523 -11.37 0.24 -5.63
C ASN A 523 -12.53 -0.58 -5.03
N VAL A 524 -12.19 -1.53 -4.17
CA VAL A 524 -13.10 -2.46 -3.48
C VAL A 524 -13.13 -2.18 -1.97
N TYR A 525 -13.98 -2.89 -1.23
CA TYR A 525 -13.93 -2.85 0.23
C TYR A 525 -12.56 -3.28 0.75
N ARG A 526 -12.08 -2.61 1.82
CA ARG A 526 -10.75 -2.86 2.37
C ARG A 526 -10.56 -4.30 2.83
N ASP A 527 -11.58 -4.92 3.41
CA ASP A 527 -11.57 -6.31 3.86
C ASP A 527 -11.80 -7.34 2.74
N PHE A 528 -11.76 -6.90 1.48
CA PHE A 528 -11.74 -7.74 0.30
C PHE A 528 -10.48 -7.52 -0.56
N VAL A 529 -9.81 -6.39 -0.40
CA VAL A 529 -8.72 -5.97 -1.28
C VAL A 529 -7.52 -6.91 -1.21
N GLU A 530 -7.31 -7.58 -0.06
CA GLU A 530 -6.18 -8.49 0.15
C GLU A 530 -6.44 -9.91 -0.39
N LEU A 531 -7.66 -10.27 -0.80
CA LEU A 531 -7.92 -11.58 -1.39
C LEU A 531 -7.08 -11.84 -2.66
N PRO A 532 -6.99 -10.93 -3.65
CA PRO A 532 -6.16 -11.13 -4.84
C PRO A 532 -4.66 -11.19 -4.56
N SER A 533 -4.17 -10.53 -3.51
CA SER A 533 -2.76 -10.56 -3.13
C SER A 533 -2.41 -11.84 -2.36
N GLN A 534 -3.11 -12.15 -1.30
CA GLN A 534 -2.83 -13.30 -0.44
C GLN A 534 -3.03 -14.65 -1.13
N ILE A 535 -3.98 -14.76 -2.08
CA ILE A 535 -4.14 -15.99 -2.84
C ILE A 535 -2.90 -16.36 -3.66
N MET A 536 -2.12 -15.35 -4.12
CA MET A 536 -0.90 -15.59 -4.89
C MET A 536 0.23 -16.15 -4.02
N GLU A 537 0.30 -15.82 -2.74
CA GLU A 537 1.30 -16.32 -1.79
C GLU A 537 1.25 -17.86 -1.70
N ASN A 538 0.06 -18.46 -1.78
CA ASN A 538 -0.14 -19.90 -1.69
C ASN A 538 0.53 -20.70 -2.83
N PHE A 539 0.95 -20.04 -3.92
CA PHE A 539 1.70 -20.70 -4.99
C PHE A 539 3.18 -20.92 -4.61
N LEU A 540 3.76 -20.11 -3.69
CA LEU A 540 5.20 -20.17 -3.39
C LEU A 540 5.68 -21.55 -2.96
N PRO A 541 5.04 -22.27 -2.02
CA PRO A 541 5.52 -23.58 -1.59
C PRO A 541 5.24 -24.71 -2.60
N LYS A 542 4.59 -24.42 -3.74
CA LYS A 542 4.24 -25.47 -4.72
C LYS A 542 5.45 -25.81 -5.58
N LYS A 543 5.84 -27.12 -5.55
CA LYS A 543 6.96 -27.64 -6.34
C LYS A 543 6.86 -27.29 -7.83
N GLU A 544 5.65 -27.38 -8.39
CA GLU A 544 5.38 -27.09 -9.79
C GLU A 544 5.64 -25.62 -10.14
N PHE A 545 5.49 -24.71 -9.18
CA PHE A 545 5.79 -23.29 -9.36
C PHE A 545 7.30 -23.04 -9.20
N LEU A 546 7.93 -23.51 -8.15
CA LEU A 546 9.38 -23.37 -7.90
C LEU A 546 10.19 -23.92 -9.07
N ALA A 547 9.78 -25.05 -9.65
CA ALA A 547 10.44 -25.65 -10.81
C ALA A 547 10.45 -24.77 -12.08
N THR A 548 9.67 -23.67 -12.10
CA THR A 548 9.62 -22.79 -13.26
C THR A 548 10.70 -21.72 -13.29
N PHE A 549 11.28 -21.36 -12.14
CA PHE A 549 12.18 -20.22 -12.03
C PHE A 549 13.35 -20.39 -11.04
N ALA A 550 13.27 -21.33 -10.11
CA ALA A 550 14.26 -21.47 -9.05
C ALA A 550 15.55 -22.12 -9.54
N TYR A 551 16.33 -21.38 -10.35
CA TYR A 551 17.62 -21.82 -10.88
C TYR A 551 18.78 -21.14 -10.14
N HIS A 552 19.79 -21.91 -9.77
CA HIS A 552 21.00 -21.40 -9.13
C HIS A 552 21.68 -20.33 -9.98
N TYR A 553 22.00 -19.19 -9.39
CA TYR A 553 22.44 -18.00 -10.14
C TYR A 553 23.80 -18.16 -10.84
N GLU A 554 24.67 -19.07 -10.35
CA GLU A 554 25.97 -19.35 -10.94
C GLU A 554 25.95 -20.59 -11.84
N THR A 555 25.36 -21.70 -11.37
CA THR A 555 25.44 -23.00 -12.07
C THR A 555 24.30 -23.18 -13.09
N GLY A 556 23.19 -22.45 -12.92
CA GLY A 556 21.97 -22.63 -13.73
C GLY A 556 21.20 -23.92 -13.42
N GLU A 557 21.59 -24.66 -12.38
CA GLU A 557 20.88 -25.87 -11.96
C GLU A 557 19.57 -25.53 -11.26
N LEU A 558 18.55 -26.35 -11.51
CA LEU A 558 17.27 -26.23 -10.83
C LEU A 558 17.44 -26.53 -9.34
N ILE A 559 16.65 -25.86 -8.50
CA ILE A 559 16.58 -26.15 -7.06
C ILE A 559 16.36 -27.65 -6.82
N PRO A 560 17.17 -28.30 -5.95
CA PRO A 560 17.04 -29.74 -5.68
C PRO A 560 15.69 -30.09 -5.05
N ASP A 561 15.08 -31.18 -5.47
CA ASP A 561 13.82 -31.70 -4.93
C ASP A 561 13.84 -31.79 -3.39
N GLU A 562 14.97 -32.25 -2.81
CA GLU A 562 15.14 -32.34 -1.36
C GLU A 562 15.01 -30.96 -0.68
N LEU A 563 15.54 -29.90 -1.30
CA LEU A 563 15.42 -28.53 -0.75
C LEU A 563 13.99 -28.02 -0.84
N VAL A 564 13.29 -28.31 -1.95
CA VAL A 564 11.86 -28.00 -2.09
C VAL A 564 11.03 -28.73 -1.02
N GLU A 565 11.30 -30.01 -0.75
CA GLU A 565 10.63 -30.76 0.32
C GLU A 565 10.87 -30.17 1.71
N ARG A 566 12.06 -29.61 1.97
CA ARG A 566 12.36 -28.91 3.22
C ARG A 566 11.55 -27.59 3.32
N ILE A 567 11.43 -26.82 2.23
CA ILE A 567 10.60 -25.61 2.16
C ILE A 567 9.15 -25.97 2.47
N VAL A 568 8.58 -26.98 1.79
CA VAL A 568 7.19 -27.42 2.03
C VAL A 568 6.97 -27.88 3.46
N ARG A 569 7.90 -28.62 4.06
CA ARG A 569 7.77 -29.06 5.45
C ARG A 569 7.87 -27.91 6.46
N ALA A 570 8.58 -26.85 6.11
CA ALA A 570 8.76 -25.68 6.97
C ALA A 570 7.68 -24.59 6.77
N GLN A 571 6.75 -24.75 5.80
CA GLN A 571 5.77 -23.72 5.45
C GLN A 571 4.91 -23.22 6.64
N ASN A 572 4.59 -24.11 7.57
CA ASN A 572 3.79 -23.81 8.76
C ASN A 572 4.66 -23.61 10.01
N TYR A 573 5.98 -23.37 9.85
CA TYR A 573 6.86 -23.10 10.98
C TYR A 573 6.53 -21.75 11.62
N ASN A 574 6.21 -21.76 12.92
CA ASN A 574 5.78 -20.58 13.70
C ASN A 574 4.55 -19.85 13.12
N VAL A 575 3.69 -20.56 12.37
CA VAL A 575 2.49 -19.96 11.78
C VAL A 575 1.52 -19.45 12.85
N ALA A 576 1.44 -20.12 14.00
CA ALA A 576 0.56 -19.67 15.08
C ALA A 576 1.10 -18.39 15.75
N TYR A 577 2.41 -18.29 15.99
CA TYR A 577 3.05 -17.06 16.46
C TYR A 577 2.79 -15.90 15.48
N ALA A 578 3.01 -16.13 14.18
CA ALA A 578 2.77 -15.13 13.15
C ALA A 578 1.30 -14.68 13.12
N CYS A 579 0.34 -15.61 13.24
CA CYS A 579 -1.07 -15.29 13.34
C CYS A 579 -1.37 -14.42 14.57
N ILE A 580 -0.92 -14.80 15.77
CA ILE A 580 -1.13 -14.01 16.99
C ILE A 580 -0.49 -12.62 16.87
N ARG A 581 0.67 -12.51 16.21
CA ARG A 581 1.29 -11.21 15.93
C ARG A 581 0.41 -10.32 15.06
N GLN A 582 -0.19 -10.86 14.00
CA GLN A 582 -1.14 -10.12 13.17
C GLN A 582 -2.43 -9.75 13.93
N LEU A 583 -2.93 -10.66 14.77
CA LEU A 583 -4.09 -10.37 15.62
C LEU A 583 -3.80 -9.24 16.61
N SER A 584 -2.58 -9.16 17.17
CA SER A 584 -2.21 -8.06 18.07
C SER A 584 -2.34 -6.69 17.40
N PHE A 585 -2.02 -6.57 16.12
CA PHE A 585 -2.22 -5.35 15.34
C PHE A 585 -3.71 -5.05 15.11
N GLY A 586 -4.52 -6.07 14.81
CA GLY A 586 -5.97 -5.91 14.67
C GLY A 586 -6.65 -5.50 15.97
N LEU A 587 -6.24 -6.08 17.10
CA LEU A 587 -6.73 -5.71 18.43
C LEU A 587 -6.38 -4.24 18.77
N LEU A 588 -5.14 -3.83 18.49
CA LEU A 588 -4.69 -2.45 18.70
C LEU A 588 -5.47 -1.45 17.86
N ASP A 589 -5.68 -1.76 16.57
CA ASP A 589 -6.47 -0.94 15.64
C ASP A 589 -7.91 -0.76 16.15
N MET A 590 -8.58 -1.87 16.51
CA MET A 590 -9.93 -1.82 17.03
C MET A 590 -10.01 -1.11 18.39
N ALA A 591 -9.02 -1.29 19.27
CA ALA A 591 -8.96 -0.57 20.54
C ALA A 591 -8.90 0.95 20.32
N TRP A 592 -8.05 1.43 19.40
CA TRP A 592 -7.97 2.86 19.08
C TRP A 592 -9.27 3.42 18.51
N TYR A 593 -9.93 2.70 17.61
CA TYR A 593 -11.01 3.27 16.80
C TYR A 593 -12.43 2.91 17.23
N SER A 594 -12.60 1.97 18.19
CA SER A 594 -13.91 1.70 18.84
C SER A 594 -14.19 2.60 20.04
N ARG A 595 -13.31 3.56 20.34
CA ARG A 595 -13.51 4.52 21.43
C ARG A 595 -14.62 5.50 21.12
N THR A 596 -15.38 5.84 22.17
CA THR A 596 -16.50 6.79 22.12
C THR A 596 -16.19 8.12 22.85
N SER A 597 -15.00 8.23 23.45
CA SER A 597 -14.52 9.43 24.14
C SER A 597 -13.11 9.81 23.71
N SER A 598 -12.75 11.08 23.82
CA SER A 598 -11.41 11.60 23.52
C SER A 598 -10.34 10.94 24.38
N PHE A 599 -9.13 10.87 23.87
CA PHE A 599 -7.96 10.30 24.53
C PHE A 599 -6.92 11.37 24.83
N ASP A 600 -6.46 11.38 26.08
CA ASP A 600 -5.36 12.22 26.56
C ASP A 600 -4.46 11.45 27.53
N GLY A 601 -4.44 10.11 27.40
CA GLY A 601 -3.68 9.22 28.23
C GLY A 601 -2.26 8.95 27.71
N ASP A 602 -1.61 7.98 28.35
CA ASP A 602 -0.31 7.45 27.93
C ASP A 602 -0.50 6.46 26.77
N VAL A 603 0.06 6.78 25.61
CA VAL A 603 -0.05 5.97 24.37
C VAL A 603 0.55 4.58 24.55
N LYS A 604 1.66 4.46 25.32
CA LYS A 604 2.35 3.18 25.56
C LYS A 604 1.52 2.27 26.47
N ALA A 605 0.98 2.84 27.54
CA ALA A 605 0.13 2.08 28.48
C ALA A 605 -1.13 1.59 27.76
N TYR A 606 -1.75 2.42 26.93
CA TYR A 606 -2.92 2.04 26.13
C TYR A 606 -2.62 0.90 25.14
N GLU A 607 -1.50 0.96 24.44
CA GLU A 607 -1.04 -0.12 23.56
C GLU A 607 -0.84 -1.44 24.31
N GLN A 608 -0.19 -1.38 25.48
CA GLN A 608 0.06 -2.58 26.31
C GLN A 608 -1.25 -3.24 26.77
N GLU A 609 -2.25 -2.44 27.16
CA GLU A 609 -3.59 -2.93 27.51
C GLU A 609 -4.28 -3.59 26.30
N ALA A 610 -4.24 -2.95 25.14
CA ALA A 610 -4.83 -3.48 23.93
C ALA A 610 -4.20 -4.80 23.45
N TRP A 611 -2.88 -4.96 23.67
CA TRP A 611 -2.14 -6.16 23.27
C TRP A 611 -2.16 -7.31 24.28
N ALA A 612 -2.56 -7.05 25.52
CA ALA A 612 -2.49 -8.04 26.60
C ALA A 612 -3.07 -9.43 26.21
N PRO A 613 -4.20 -9.56 25.49
CA PRO A 613 -4.73 -10.86 25.09
C PRO A 613 -3.81 -11.66 24.14
N ALA A 614 -2.99 -10.97 23.34
CA ALA A 614 -2.09 -11.54 22.35
C ALA A 614 -0.60 -11.52 22.77
N GLN A 615 -0.32 -11.22 24.04
CA GLN A 615 1.05 -11.11 24.55
C GLN A 615 1.72 -12.49 24.62
N LEU A 616 2.82 -12.67 23.88
CA LEU A 616 3.58 -13.93 23.79
C LEU A 616 5.00 -13.82 24.37
N LEU A 617 5.62 -12.65 24.27
CA LEU A 617 6.99 -12.39 24.72
C LEU A 617 6.99 -11.26 25.77
N PRO A 618 8.05 -11.12 26.59
CA PRO A 618 8.13 -10.06 27.57
C PRO A 618 7.96 -8.65 26.97
N ILE A 619 7.34 -7.75 27.70
CA ILE A 619 7.25 -6.33 27.33
C ILE A 619 8.64 -5.69 27.45
N VAL A 620 9.01 -4.89 26.45
CA VAL A 620 10.25 -4.12 26.45
C VAL A 620 9.94 -2.66 26.68
N GLU A 621 10.44 -2.15 27.79
CA GLU A 621 10.28 -0.73 28.12
C GLU A 621 10.92 0.17 27.05
N GLY A 622 10.28 1.31 26.75
CA GLY A 622 10.76 2.28 25.75
C GLY A 622 10.42 1.92 24.31
N THR A 623 9.70 0.82 24.06
CA THR A 623 9.20 0.47 22.71
C THR A 623 7.74 0.84 22.56
N ASN A 624 7.32 1.16 21.34
CA ASN A 624 5.92 1.43 21.00
C ASN A 624 5.66 1.16 19.51
N MET A 625 4.58 0.47 19.18
CA MET A 625 4.16 0.22 17.80
C MET A 625 3.25 1.33 17.28
N THR A 626 2.38 1.87 18.10
CA THR A 626 1.37 2.86 17.69
C THR A 626 1.98 4.08 17.03
N THR A 627 3.08 4.62 17.56
CA THR A 627 3.75 5.82 17.05
C THR A 627 4.43 5.65 15.67
N ARG A 628 4.55 4.42 15.22
CA ARG A 628 5.08 4.05 13.89
C ARG A 628 4.13 3.14 13.10
N PHE A 629 2.88 3.01 13.54
CA PHE A 629 1.89 2.20 12.89
C PHE A 629 1.20 2.96 11.75
N GLY A 630 1.95 3.20 10.67
CA GLY A 630 1.49 3.97 9.51
C GLY A 630 0.19 3.44 8.90
N HIS A 631 -0.04 2.12 8.88
CA HIS A 631 -1.26 1.51 8.33
C HIS A 631 -2.53 2.12 8.91
N ILE A 632 -2.62 2.22 10.25
CA ILE A 632 -3.82 2.68 10.93
C ILE A 632 -3.82 4.19 11.22
N MET A 633 -2.65 4.84 11.28
CA MET A 633 -2.55 6.27 11.61
C MET A 633 -2.59 7.16 10.37
N SER A 634 -1.75 6.89 9.36
CA SER A 634 -1.63 7.70 8.14
C SER A 634 -2.06 6.98 6.86
N GLY A 635 -2.27 5.65 6.91
CA GLY A 635 -2.76 4.83 5.81
C GLY A 635 -4.27 4.61 5.83
N GLY A 636 -4.75 3.80 4.93
CA GLY A 636 -6.17 3.50 4.73
C GLY A 636 -6.73 2.35 5.58
N TYR A 637 -6.05 1.95 6.67
CA TYR A 637 -6.41 0.78 7.48
C TYR A 637 -6.91 1.11 8.89
N SER A 638 -7.31 2.36 9.18
CA SER A 638 -7.97 2.70 10.46
C SER A 638 -9.28 1.95 10.62
N ALA A 639 -9.48 1.27 11.75
CA ALA A 639 -10.57 0.30 11.96
C ALA A 639 -10.65 -0.71 10.79
N GLY A 640 -9.50 -1.12 10.26
CA GLY A 640 -9.42 -1.91 9.04
C GLY A 640 -8.25 -2.87 8.97
N TYR A 641 -7.38 -2.95 9.99
CA TYR A 641 -6.24 -3.86 9.98
C TYR A 641 -6.65 -5.34 10.02
N TYR A 642 -7.79 -5.65 10.61
CA TYR A 642 -8.40 -6.99 10.58
C TYR A 642 -8.58 -7.53 9.16
N SER A 643 -8.60 -6.65 8.15
CA SER A 643 -8.79 -6.99 6.74
C SER A 643 -7.81 -8.03 6.23
N TYR A 644 -6.57 -8.04 6.74
CA TYR A 644 -5.58 -9.07 6.41
C TYR A 644 -6.07 -10.48 6.82
N LYS A 645 -6.56 -10.64 8.05
CA LYS A 645 -7.08 -11.94 8.51
C LYS A 645 -8.45 -12.27 7.93
N TRP A 646 -9.27 -11.26 7.66
CA TRP A 646 -10.53 -11.45 6.95
C TRP A 646 -10.31 -11.96 5.52
N SER A 647 -9.41 -11.34 4.78
CA SER A 647 -9.08 -11.75 3.42
C SER A 647 -8.29 -13.06 3.37
N GLU A 648 -7.48 -13.36 4.39
CA GLU A 648 -6.77 -14.65 4.51
C GLU A 648 -7.75 -15.81 4.73
N MET A 649 -8.85 -15.61 5.44
CA MET A 649 -9.95 -16.56 5.50
C MET A 649 -10.56 -16.78 4.11
N LEU A 650 -10.76 -15.71 3.33
CA LEU A 650 -11.28 -15.80 1.97
C LEU A 650 -10.30 -16.52 1.04
N ASP A 651 -9.00 -16.17 1.12
CA ASP A 651 -7.97 -16.73 0.25
C ASP A 651 -7.76 -18.23 0.49
N ALA A 652 -7.71 -18.66 1.74
CA ALA A 652 -7.51 -20.05 2.09
C ALA A 652 -8.65 -20.94 1.55
N ASP A 653 -9.91 -20.52 1.70
CA ASP A 653 -11.05 -21.22 1.11
C ASP A 653 -11.04 -21.14 -0.43
N ALA A 654 -10.67 -19.99 -1.01
CA ALA A 654 -10.56 -19.82 -2.46
C ALA A 654 -9.43 -20.68 -3.06
N PHE A 655 -8.24 -20.71 -2.42
CA PHE A 655 -7.11 -21.49 -2.90
C PHE A 655 -7.33 -23.01 -2.75
N ALA A 656 -8.11 -23.46 -1.76
CA ALA A 656 -8.51 -24.86 -1.63
C ALA A 656 -9.14 -25.42 -2.93
N LEU A 657 -9.81 -24.57 -3.72
CA LEU A 657 -10.36 -24.97 -5.03
C LEU A 657 -9.24 -25.19 -6.06
N PHE A 658 -8.15 -24.40 -6.02
CA PHE A 658 -6.98 -24.63 -6.86
C PHE A 658 -6.23 -25.91 -6.46
N ASP A 659 -6.07 -26.17 -5.16
CA ASP A 659 -5.43 -27.39 -4.68
C ASP A 659 -6.25 -28.63 -5.08
N GLU A 660 -7.58 -28.60 -4.97
CA GLU A 660 -8.48 -29.71 -5.37
C GLU A 660 -8.43 -29.98 -6.88
N LYS A 661 -8.45 -28.92 -7.71
CA LYS A 661 -8.58 -29.06 -9.17
C LYS A 661 -7.26 -29.02 -9.92
N GLY A 662 -6.14 -28.73 -9.23
CA GLY A 662 -4.81 -28.50 -9.75
C GLY A 662 -4.50 -27.00 -9.88
N ILE A 663 -3.31 -26.59 -9.39
CA ILE A 663 -2.92 -25.19 -9.23
C ILE A 663 -2.90 -24.38 -10.54
N TYR A 664 -2.81 -25.04 -11.69
CA TYR A 664 -2.87 -24.44 -13.04
C TYR A 664 -4.17 -24.71 -13.77
N ASN A 665 -5.23 -25.08 -13.06
CA ASN A 665 -6.52 -25.37 -13.67
C ASN A 665 -7.11 -24.13 -14.32
N GLN A 666 -7.25 -24.16 -15.66
CA GLN A 666 -7.69 -23.03 -16.46
C GLN A 666 -9.15 -22.62 -16.21
N ALA A 667 -10.01 -23.57 -15.81
CA ALA A 667 -11.40 -23.25 -15.50
C ALA A 667 -11.50 -22.47 -14.19
N VAL A 668 -10.74 -22.88 -13.16
CA VAL A 668 -10.66 -22.18 -11.86
C VAL A 668 -10.05 -20.80 -12.04
N ALA A 669 -8.89 -20.70 -12.73
CA ALA A 669 -8.23 -19.43 -12.99
C ALA A 669 -9.13 -18.46 -13.78
N THR A 670 -9.82 -18.94 -14.82
CA THR A 670 -10.77 -18.13 -15.60
C THR A 670 -11.96 -17.68 -14.75
N ALA A 671 -12.47 -18.56 -13.88
CA ALA A 671 -13.56 -18.20 -12.97
C ALA A 671 -13.12 -17.13 -11.95
N PHE A 672 -11.91 -17.23 -11.39
CA PHE A 672 -11.34 -16.22 -10.51
C PHE A 672 -11.13 -14.88 -11.21
N ARG A 673 -10.50 -14.89 -12.39
CA ARG A 673 -10.35 -13.67 -13.22
C ARG A 673 -11.70 -13.00 -13.46
N ARG A 674 -12.71 -13.73 -13.97
CA ARG A 674 -14.00 -13.17 -14.39
C ARG A 674 -14.89 -12.72 -13.23
N ASN A 675 -14.85 -13.41 -12.10
CA ASN A 675 -15.76 -13.14 -10.98
C ASN A 675 -15.13 -12.25 -9.90
N ILE A 676 -13.80 -12.18 -9.83
CA ILE A 676 -13.08 -11.38 -8.82
C ILE A 676 -12.28 -10.26 -9.49
N LEU A 677 -11.21 -10.60 -10.26
CA LEU A 677 -10.22 -9.64 -10.73
C LEU A 677 -10.79 -8.60 -11.72
N GLU A 678 -11.70 -9.00 -12.60
CA GLU A 678 -12.30 -8.11 -13.61
C GLU A 678 -13.40 -7.21 -13.03
N LYS A 679 -13.90 -7.49 -11.83
CA LYS A 679 -15.15 -6.92 -11.33
C LYS A 679 -14.99 -5.66 -10.50
N GLY A 680 -13.83 -5.47 -9.84
CA GLY A 680 -13.68 -4.36 -8.91
C GLY A 680 -14.87 -4.29 -7.93
N SER A 681 -15.44 -3.10 -7.76
CA SER A 681 -16.62 -2.90 -6.91
C SER A 681 -17.96 -2.84 -7.68
N SER A 682 -18.01 -3.36 -8.93
CA SER A 682 -19.24 -3.36 -9.74
C SER A 682 -20.42 -4.13 -9.13
N GLU A 683 -20.12 -5.01 -8.18
CA GLU A 683 -21.08 -5.73 -7.35
C GLU A 683 -20.55 -5.83 -5.91
N HIS A 684 -21.44 -6.21 -4.96
CA HIS A 684 -21.00 -6.41 -3.58
C HIS A 684 -20.02 -7.60 -3.49
N PRO A 685 -18.89 -7.51 -2.78
CA PRO A 685 -17.87 -8.55 -2.77
C PRO A 685 -18.36 -9.91 -2.27
N LYS A 686 -19.30 -9.99 -1.33
CA LYS A 686 -19.94 -11.27 -0.93
C LYS A 686 -20.60 -11.98 -2.13
N VAL A 687 -21.22 -11.22 -3.04
CA VAL A 687 -21.89 -11.80 -4.25
C VAL A 687 -20.84 -12.32 -5.21
N LEU A 688 -19.77 -11.55 -5.45
CA LEU A 688 -18.66 -11.95 -6.32
C LEU A 688 -17.96 -13.20 -5.80
N TYR A 689 -17.68 -13.24 -4.50
CA TYR A 689 -17.03 -14.37 -3.84
C TYR A 689 -17.90 -15.65 -3.95
N ARG A 690 -19.19 -15.58 -3.58
CA ARG A 690 -20.12 -16.71 -3.72
C ARG A 690 -20.24 -17.20 -5.15
N ARG A 691 -20.20 -16.31 -6.12
CA ARG A 691 -20.25 -16.69 -7.56
C ARG A 691 -19.00 -17.46 -7.97
N PHE A 692 -17.85 -17.13 -7.43
CA PHE A 692 -16.60 -17.86 -7.66
C PHE A 692 -16.56 -19.16 -6.88
N ARG A 693 -16.80 -19.10 -5.56
CA ARG A 693 -16.54 -20.22 -4.66
C ARG A 693 -17.73 -21.16 -4.45
N GLY A 694 -18.96 -20.66 -4.63
CA GLY A 694 -20.19 -21.39 -4.40
C GLY A 694 -20.69 -21.38 -2.96
N GLN A 695 -19.94 -20.79 -2.04
CA GLN A 695 -20.22 -20.70 -0.60
C GLN A 695 -19.61 -19.45 0.04
N ASP A 696 -19.93 -19.19 1.31
CA ASP A 696 -19.21 -18.23 2.13
C ASP A 696 -17.95 -18.88 2.72
N ALA A 697 -16.89 -18.10 2.89
CA ALA A 697 -15.70 -18.57 3.56
C ALA A 697 -15.91 -18.67 5.08
N THR A 698 -15.21 -19.63 5.69
CA THR A 698 -15.07 -19.79 7.14
C THR A 698 -13.60 -19.90 7.50
N ILE A 699 -13.26 -19.74 8.78
CA ILE A 699 -11.87 -19.87 9.26
C ILE A 699 -11.34 -21.31 9.14
N ASP A 700 -12.19 -22.30 8.84
CA ASP A 700 -11.80 -23.72 8.82
C ASP A 700 -10.74 -24.03 7.78
N ALA A 701 -10.88 -23.49 6.56
CA ALA A 701 -9.89 -23.71 5.50
C ALA A 701 -8.51 -23.14 5.88
N MET A 702 -8.47 -21.96 6.51
CA MET A 702 -7.25 -21.35 7.01
C MET A 702 -6.63 -22.19 8.12
N MET A 703 -7.41 -22.61 9.11
CA MET A 703 -6.93 -23.46 10.21
C MET A 703 -6.42 -24.82 9.73
N GLN A 704 -7.04 -25.41 8.69
CA GLN A 704 -6.57 -26.65 8.06
C GLN A 704 -5.27 -26.46 7.32
N ARG A 705 -5.15 -25.40 6.50
CA ARG A 705 -3.92 -25.04 5.78
C ARG A 705 -2.76 -24.85 6.76
N ASP A 706 -2.99 -24.17 7.86
CA ASP A 706 -1.99 -23.83 8.87
C ASP A 706 -1.70 -24.99 9.84
N GLY A 707 -2.45 -26.09 9.75
CA GLY A 707 -2.28 -27.28 10.61
C GLY A 707 -2.71 -27.08 12.06
N ILE A 708 -3.54 -26.10 12.36
CA ILE A 708 -4.09 -25.81 13.69
C ILE A 708 -5.17 -26.84 14.06
N VAL A 709 -5.95 -27.26 13.09
CA VAL A 709 -6.92 -28.36 13.21
C VAL A 709 -6.58 -29.47 12.21
N LYS A 710 -6.87 -30.72 12.58
CA LYS A 710 -6.58 -31.89 11.74
C LYS A 710 -7.74 -32.23 10.84
#